data_3f75bc9cffd06f1c898fae966dd9fee3
#
_entry.id   3f75bc9cffd06f1c898fae966dd9fee3
#
_cell.length_a   1.000
_cell.length_b   1.000
_cell.length_c   1.000
_cell.angle_alpha   90.00
_cell.angle_beta   90.00
_cell.angle_gamma   90.00
#
_symmetry.space_group_name_H-M   'P 1'
#
loop_
_entity.id
_entity.type
_entity.pdbx_description
1 polymer ?
#
loop_
_entity_poly.entity_id
_entity_poly.type
_entity_poly.pdbx_seq_one_letter_code
_entity_poly.pdbx_strand_id
1 'polypeptide(L)'
;LTAASVVVLAPAANAAPGDGSITLDVVVDANRDGAFGAGDTPLAGVQVTVSDPAGAQVVRTTDANGKVTVDAAASSLTGGKYRVQVANPDAAKYTEAQLLDGNAYPQLAPAVSFVDVSAGNDAHVAVGYYDTTAAGSSTNPTVYSAIQPDNIWGRTANGPEIYSIDYNLTQTGPTQITPQGTVGSVYGIGVDPKGGDVFAGAYAKRGSNYGPGGPGAVYRVNPASGAASVYATVADAGTTAHDTAGALQDFDFRTAVGREALGDVDVSPDGKWLSVVNLHTDSVVVYPLQSAPNPAPVQTLPVTPQSCDVDWTPFALAQKGSQVYVGATCGSTNRTYVLKYDRAANGSLSNETVVMDADLATAPARNVPQSTFSPAACTNATWQAWADLVPQSCRDVGTLYNAPQVPSGATHTLQFTYAQALLGDIEVLDDGRLALSYRDRAGDQYGPMLYYGQQTNGSQAYRHYTPAGDILAACPSGATFQFACGGDWADNAAGWHNEGAMSGIVHVPGSDRVLTNSIDPRDVIDESGVRAFNVNTRAVSVTPAPAATGRVVTTAFFKAQGLADLDAFVQLVTQQIGNRVWIDTDRDGVQDGGEPGVGGVQVSLYKGDQLVATTETDANGEYYFATADGLEASTGYQIRLDRPADFAAGGPLAGYTPTTTEAGADRSIDSNGVQNGAIVTADVTSPAAGRDDHTFDFGFVPPLVSIGDYVWIDQNRDGQQTTGEPVVPGATVKLLDAQGNVVKTTTTDVNGYYAFTDLPANTKFTVEFPTTVTVAGTTYA
;
A
#
# COMPACT_ATOMS: atom_id res chain seq x y z
N LEU A 1 45.43 -46.48 -15.79
CA LEU A 1 44.87 -45.11 -15.81
C LEU A 1 43.36 -45.21 -15.75
N THR A 2 42.82 -45.22 -14.54
CA THR A 2 41.37 -45.11 -14.32
C THR A 2 41.05 -43.60 -14.23
N ALA A 3 40.23 -43.08 -15.15
CA ALA A 3 39.71 -41.73 -15.10
C ALA A 3 38.75 -41.62 -13.90
N ALA A 4 39.07 -40.72 -12.99
CA ALA A 4 38.12 -40.32 -11.95
C ALA A 4 37.05 -39.46 -12.61
N SER A 5 35.82 -39.97 -12.63
CA SER A 5 34.65 -39.23 -13.10
C SER A 5 34.16 -38.32 -11.96
N VAL A 6 34.31 -37.04 -12.09
CA VAL A 6 33.70 -36.04 -11.24
C VAL A 6 32.37 -35.60 -11.86
N VAL A 7 31.39 -35.44 -11.06
CA VAL A 7 29.98 -35.18 -11.38
C VAL A 7 29.80 -33.95 -12.25
N VAL A 8 28.93 -34.08 -13.23
CA VAL A 8 28.67 -33.15 -14.34
C VAL A 8 27.56 -32.17 -13.94
N LEU A 9 27.84 -30.87 -14.00
CA LEU A 9 26.86 -29.88 -14.45
C LEU A 9 26.91 -29.83 -15.97
N ALA A 10 25.76 -29.79 -16.62
CA ALA A 10 25.70 -29.81 -18.08
C ALA A 10 26.43 -28.63 -18.69
N PRO A 11 27.14 -28.80 -19.81
CA PRO A 11 27.75 -27.68 -20.51
C PRO A 11 26.68 -26.75 -21.05
N ALA A 12 27.00 -25.45 -21.11
CA ALA A 12 26.21 -24.53 -21.92
C ALA A 12 26.12 -25.13 -23.33
N ALA A 13 24.90 -25.46 -23.77
CA ALA A 13 24.71 -25.91 -25.14
C ALA A 13 24.96 -24.70 -26.05
N ASN A 14 25.75 -24.87 -27.12
CA ASN A 14 25.72 -23.90 -28.20
C ASN A 14 24.26 -23.83 -28.70
N ALA A 15 23.74 -22.66 -29.09
CA ALA A 15 22.46 -22.56 -29.76
C ALA A 15 22.45 -23.59 -30.88
N ALA A 16 21.67 -24.65 -30.70
CA ALA A 16 21.50 -25.67 -31.69
C ALA A 16 20.31 -25.26 -32.57
N PRO A 17 20.27 -25.65 -33.84
CA PRO A 17 19.05 -25.58 -34.61
C PRO A 17 17.97 -26.33 -33.81
N GLY A 18 16.99 -25.59 -33.23
CA GLY A 18 15.97 -26.15 -32.36
C GLY A 18 15.82 -25.50 -30.98
N ASP A 19 16.63 -24.51 -30.61
CA ASP A 19 16.32 -23.65 -29.46
C ASP A 19 15.05 -22.83 -29.72
N GLY A 20 14.27 -22.59 -28.67
CA GLY A 20 12.96 -21.93 -28.77
C GLY A 20 13.02 -20.42 -28.93
N SER A 21 11.86 -19.79 -28.81
CA SER A 21 11.69 -18.34 -28.89
C SER A 21 11.51 -17.72 -27.51
N ILE A 22 11.92 -16.44 -27.40
CA ILE A 22 11.70 -15.60 -26.24
C ILE A 22 10.68 -14.55 -26.63
N THR A 23 9.48 -14.57 -26.02
CA THR A 23 8.44 -13.59 -26.22
C THR A 23 8.33 -12.71 -24.99
N LEU A 24 8.29 -11.38 -25.19
CA LEU A 24 8.09 -10.41 -24.12
C LEU A 24 6.84 -9.59 -24.38
N ASP A 25 6.13 -9.31 -23.29
CA ASP A 25 5.10 -8.26 -23.20
C ASP A 25 5.62 -7.18 -22.23
N VAL A 26 5.61 -5.93 -22.68
CA VAL A 26 6.03 -4.77 -21.86
C VAL A 26 4.87 -3.82 -21.70
N VAL A 27 4.50 -3.51 -20.46
CA VAL A 27 3.26 -2.77 -20.15
C VAL A 27 3.49 -1.70 -19.07
N VAL A 28 2.55 -0.75 -18.99
CA VAL A 28 2.25 -0.05 -17.75
C VAL A 28 1.25 -0.90 -16.99
N ASP A 29 1.63 -1.41 -15.84
CA ASP A 29 0.75 -2.07 -14.87
C ASP A 29 -0.11 -0.99 -14.20
N ALA A 30 -1.25 -0.68 -14.83
CA ALA A 30 -2.08 0.45 -14.43
C ALA A 30 -2.98 0.13 -13.23
N ASN A 31 -3.30 -1.15 -13.02
CA ASN A 31 -4.10 -1.63 -11.90
C ASN A 31 -3.23 -2.07 -10.70
N ARG A 32 -1.90 -2.08 -10.87
CA ARG A 32 -0.90 -2.42 -9.85
C ARG A 32 -1.13 -3.78 -9.19
N ASP A 33 -1.59 -4.76 -9.96
CA ASP A 33 -1.81 -6.11 -9.46
C ASP A 33 -0.58 -7.03 -9.61
N GLY A 34 0.51 -6.54 -10.20
CA GLY A 34 1.76 -7.28 -10.39
C GLY A 34 1.66 -8.38 -11.44
N ALA A 35 0.65 -8.35 -12.30
CA ALA A 35 0.42 -9.36 -13.32
C ALA A 35 0.00 -8.74 -14.66
N PHE A 36 0.50 -9.28 -15.76
CA PHE A 36 0.09 -8.90 -17.10
C PHE A 36 -1.36 -9.32 -17.37
N GLY A 37 -2.24 -8.37 -17.66
CA GLY A 37 -3.63 -8.68 -17.84
C GLY A 37 -4.54 -7.56 -18.37
N ALA A 38 -5.83 -7.73 -18.09
CA ALA A 38 -6.83 -6.73 -18.45
C ALA A 38 -6.72 -5.51 -17.53
N GLY A 39 -6.51 -4.35 -18.11
CA GLY A 39 -6.30 -3.09 -17.39
C GLY A 39 -4.93 -2.48 -17.67
N ASP A 40 -3.97 -3.27 -18.13
CA ASP A 40 -2.64 -2.80 -18.46
C ASP A 40 -2.58 -2.08 -19.78
N THR A 41 -1.65 -1.15 -19.89
CA THR A 41 -1.43 -0.41 -21.11
C THR A 41 -0.14 -0.85 -21.79
N PRO A 42 -0.17 -1.36 -23.04
CA PRO A 42 1.03 -1.74 -23.78
C PRO A 42 2.02 -0.61 -23.95
N LEU A 43 3.33 -0.89 -23.75
CA LEU A 43 4.42 0.05 -23.99
C LEU A 43 5.15 -0.28 -25.32
N ALA A 44 4.88 0.52 -26.33
CA ALA A 44 5.52 0.42 -27.63
C ALA A 44 6.88 1.13 -27.68
N GLY A 45 7.81 0.63 -28.51
CA GLY A 45 9.11 1.28 -28.73
C GLY A 45 10.13 1.08 -27.61
N VAL A 46 9.85 0.22 -26.63
CA VAL A 46 10.76 -0.10 -25.54
C VAL A 46 11.90 -1.01 -26.06
N GLN A 47 13.12 -0.66 -25.74
CA GLN A 47 14.30 -1.45 -26.12
C GLN A 47 14.42 -2.70 -25.24
N VAL A 48 14.60 -3.84 -25.89
CA VAL A 48 14.84 -5.14 -25.25
C VAL A 48 16.16 -5.67 -25.77
N THR A 49 17.06 -6.05 -24.86
CA THR A 49 18.35 -6.67 -25.17
C THR A 49 18.35 -8.09 -24.64
N VAL A 50 18.66 -9.05 -25.50
CA VAL A 50 18.88 -10.46 -25.13
C VAL A 50 20.35 -10.76 -25.30
N SER A 51 21.01 -11.21 -24.22
CA SER A 51 22.45 -11.50 -24.18
C SER A 51 22.70 -12.97 -23.91
N ASP A 52 23.65 -13.56 -24.61
CA ASP A 52 24.11 -14.93 -24.35
C ASP A 52 25.24 -14.97 -23.29
N PRO A 53 25.65 -16.17 -22.81
CA PRO A 53 26.73 -16.32 -21.83
C PRO A 53 28.11 -15.81 -22.30
N ALA A 54 28.32 -15.62 -23.60
CA ALA A 54 29.54 -15.10 -24.17
C ALA A 54 29.48 -13.59 -24.44
N GLY A 55 28.41 -12.92 -24.03
CA GLY A 55 28.18 -11.48 -24.18
C GLY A 55 27.70 -11.05 -25.58
N ALA A 56 27.36 -11.98 -26.49
CA ALA A 56 26.73 -11.62 -27.76
C ALA A 56 25.31 -11.15 -27.52
N GLN A 57 24.85 -10.14 -28.25
CA GLN A 57 23.56 -9.46 -27.98
C GLN A 57 22.67 -9.37 -29.22
N VAL A 58 21.38 -9.49 -28.98
CA VAL A 58 20.31 -9.15 -29.93
C VAL A 58 19.44 -8.08 -29.33
N VAL A 59 19.38 -6.94 -30.02
CA VAL A 59 18.56 -5.80 -29.59
C VAL A 59 17.31 -5.70 -30.46
N ARG A 60 16.16 -5.52 -29.83
CA ARG A 60 14.85 -5.35 -30.48
C ARG A 60 14.07 -4.24 -29.77
N THR A 61 12.93 -3.85 -30.37
CA THR A 61 11.99 -2.90 -29.76
C THR A 61 10.60 -3.49 -29.78
N THR A 62 9.79 -3.19 -28.77
CA THR A 62 8.39 -3.61 -28.69
C THR A 62 7.54 -2.96 -29.78
N ASP A 63 6.57 -3.69 -30.30
CA ASP A 63 5.59 -3.23 -31.28
C ASP A 63 4.49 -2.35 -30.64
N ALA A 64 3.47 -1.99 -31.43
CA ALA A 64 2.35 -1.17 -30.95
C ALA A 64 1.50 -1.84 -29.84
N ASN A 65 1.65 -3.15 -29.65
CA ASN A 65 0.99 -3.92 -28.59
C ASN A 65 1.92 -4.20 -27.40
N GLY A 66 3.07 -3.53 -27.34
CA GLY A 66 4.06 -3.76 -26.29
C GLY A 66 4.82 -5.08 -26.41
N LYS A 67 4.72 -5.77 -27.56
CA LYS A 67 5.23 -7.13 -27.73
C LYS A 67 6.50 -7.17 -28.58
N VAL A 68 7.40 -8.08 -28.20
CA VAL A 68 8.56 -8.44 -29.02
C VAL A 68 8.85 -9.94 -28.91
N THR A 69 9.33 -10.54 -30.00
CA THR A 69 9.78 -11.94 -30.02
C THR A 69 11.19 -12.02 -30.58
N VAL A 70 12.05 -12.78 -29.92
CA VAL A 70 13.40 -13.12 -30.36
C VAL A 70 13.43 -14.63 -30.59
N ASP A 71 13.63 -15.04 -31.83
CA ASP A 71 13.89 -16.43 -32.21
C ASP A 71 15.37 -16.72 -31.94
N ALA A 72 15.68 -17.50 -30.90
CA ALA A 72 17.05 -17.79 -30.51
C ALA A 72 17.76 -18.63 -31.59
N ALA A 73 17.07 -19.61 -32.18
CA ALA A 73 17.65 -20.47 -33.22
C ALA A 73 17.97 -19.71 -34.50
N ALA A 74 17.23 -18.64 -34.83
CA ALA A 74 17.47 -17.80 -36.01
C ALA A 74 18.37 -16.59 -35.71
N SER A 75 18.87 -16.45 -34.48
CA SER A 75 19.72 -15.33 -34.05
C SER A 75 21.20 -15.71 -34.03
N SER A 76 22.07 -14.74 -33.66
CA SER A 76 23.50 -14.98 -33.44
C SER A 76 23.82 -15.44 -32.00
N LEU A 77 22.80 -15.63 -31.15
CA LEU A 77 22.99 -16.03 -29.77
C LEU A 77 23.34 -17.51 -29.63
N THR A 78 24.04 -17.85 -28.57
CA THR A 78 24.51 -19.21 -28.30
C THR A 78 24.21 -19.61 -26.85
N GLY A 79 24.06 -20.91 -26.56
CA GLY A 79 24.02 -21.43 -25.19
C GLY A 79 22.66 -21.80 -24.67
N GLY A 80 21.55 -21.33 -25.28
CA GLY A 80 20.16 -21.68 -24.89
C GLY A 80 19.68 -21.05 -23.60
N LYS A 81 20.54 -20.37 -22.85
CA LYS A 81 20.21 -19.64 -21.60
C LYS A 81 20.64 -18.20 -21.74
N TYR A 82 19.72 -17.31 -21.57
CA TYR A 82 19.91 -15.90 -21.92
C TYR A 82 19.52 -14.98 -20.79
N ARG A 83 20.21 -13.83 -20.69
CA ARG A 83 19.79 -12.67 -19.94
C ARG A 83 18.93 -11.80 -20.84
N VAL A 84 17.79 -11.39 -20.35
CA VAL A 84 16.86 -10.45 -20.99
C VAL A 84 16.88 -9.17 -20.20
N GLN A 85 17.16 -8.04 -20.84
CA GLN A 85 17.11 -6.70 -20.24
C GLN A 85 16.09 -5.83 -20.98
N VAL A 86 15.16 -5.25 -20.25
CA VAL A 86 14.16 -4.31 -20.74
C VAL A 86 14.53 -2.92 -20.25
N ALA A 87 14.85 -2.02 -21.18
CA ALA A 87 15.22 -0.66 -20.82
C ALA A 87 14.02 0.11 -20.32
N ASN A 88 14.19 0.87 -19.21
CA ASN A 88 13.16 1.81 -18.80
C ASN A 88 13.01 2.90 -19.88
N PRO A 89 11.83 3.05 -20.50
CA PRO A 89 11.67 3.96 -21.65
C PRO A 89 11.79 5.44 -21.27
N ASP A 90 11.50 5.79 -20.03
CA ASP A 90 11.64 7.14 -19.47
C ASP A 90 11.71 7.08 -17.94
N ALA A 91 12.91 7.07 -17.39
CA ALA A 91 13.13 6.96 -15.94
C ALA A 91 12.60 8.16 -15.12
N ALA A 92 12.29 9.29 -15.77
CA ALA A 92 11.62 10.40 -15.07
C ALA A 92 10.12 10.12 -14.86
N LYS A 93 9.53 9.33 -15.76
CA LYS A 93 8.10 9.01 -15.79
C LYS A 93 7.79 7.63 -15.21
N TYR A 94 8.64 6.63 -15.48
CA TYR A 94 8.38 5.25 -15.12
C TYR A 94 9.34 4.73 -14.05
N THR A 95 8.84 3.84 -13.21
CA THR A 95 9.64 2.94 -12.36
C THR A 95 9.21 1.51 -12.66
N GLU A 96 10.03 0.51 -12.34
CA GLU A 96 9.61 -0.89 -12.48
C GLU A 96 8.37 -1.14 -11.63
N ALA A 97 7.50 -2.04 -12.07
CA ALA A 97 6.35 -2.44 -11.29
C ALA A 97 6.78 -3.35 -10.13
N GLN A 98 6.02 -3.30 -9.04
CA GLN A 98 6.24 -4.20 -7.90
C GLN A 98 6.11 -5.67 -8.33
N LEU A 99 7.06 -6.48 -7.92
CA LEU A 99 7.12 -7.89 -8.22
C LEU A 99 6.50 -8.70 -7.06
N LEU A 100 5.74 -9.71 -7.41
CA LEU A 100 5.16 -10.66 -6.46
C LEU A 100 6.00 -11.92 -6.44
N ASP A 101 5.91 -12.70 -5.36
CA ASP A 101 6.59 -13.99 -5.28
C ASP A 101 6.13 -14.92 -6.42
N GLY A 102 7.11 -15.41 -7.19
CA GLY A 102 6.89 -16.37 -8.26
C GLY A 102 6.66 -15.74 -9.63
N ASN A 103 7.71 -15.58 -10.42
CA ASN A 103 7.75 -14.87 -11.72
C ASN A 103 7.20 -15.65 -12.93
N ALA A 104 6.27 -16.58 -12.72
CA ALA A 104 5.67 -17.32 -13.83
C ALA A 104 4.64 -16.46 -14.55
N TYR A 105 4.82 -16.30 -15.88
CA TYR A 105 3.82 -15.62 -16.71
C TYR A 105 2.38 -16.13 -16.40
N PRO A 106 1.41 -15.26 -16.15
CA PRO A 106 1.37 -13.82 -16.47
C PRO A 106 1.87 -12.87 -15.35
N GLN A 107 2.49 -13.35 -14.28
CA GLN A 107 3.10 -12.45 -13.30
C GLN A 107 4.22 -11.63 -13.94
N LEU A 108 4.40 -10.40 -13.46
CA LEU A 108 5.46 -9.53 -13.93
C LEU A 108 6.82 -10.04 -13.43
N ALA A 109 7.79 -9.97 -14.31
CA ALA A 109 9.19 -10.29 -14.03
C ALA A 109 10.03 -9.01 -13.92
N PRO A 110 11.19 -9.05 -13.26
CA PRO A 110 12.12 -7.92 -13.24
C PRO A 110 12.57 -7.53 -14.64
N ALA A 111 12.94 -6.25 -14.80
CA ALA A 111 13.48 -5.74 -16.07
C ALA A 111 14.75 -6.46 -16.53
N VAL A 112 15.48 -7.08 -15.59
CA VAL A 112 16.56 -8.03 -15.87
C VAL A 112 16.09 -9.42 -15.49
N SER A 113 15.87 -10.28 -16.48
CA SER A 113 15.36 -11.63 -16.32
C SER A 113 16.26 -12.67 -16.98
N PHE A 114 16.17 -13.91 -16.53
CA PHE A 114 16.96 -15.03 -17.03
C PHE A 114 16.04 -16.13 -17.56
N VAL A 115 16.25 -16.55 -18.79
CA VAL A 115 15.40 -17.52 -19.48
C VAL A 115 16.20 -18.72 -20.00
N ASP A 116 15.58 -19.89 -20.00
CA ASP A 116 16.12 -21.12 -20.59
C ASP A 116 15.20 -21.58 -21.74
N VAL A 117 15.67 -21.41 -22.96
CA VAL A 117 14.96 -21.82 -24.19
C VAL A 117 15.68 -22.98 -24.88
N SER A 118 16.61 -23.63 -24.20
CA SER A 118 17.33 -24.78 -24.71
C SER A 118 16.37 -25.93 -25.07
N ALA A 119 16.77 -26.78 -26.00
CA ALA A 119 16.00 -27.96 -26.44
C ALA A 119 14.59 -27.65 -26.99
N GLY A 120 14.39 -26.45 -27.57
CA GLY A 120 13.12 -26.07 -28.21
C GLY A 120 12.04 -25.58 -27.25
N ASN A 121 12.38 -25.28 -26.00
CA ASN A 121 11.47 -24.63 -25.07
C ASN A 121 11.26 -23.18 -25.47
N ASP A 122 10.02 -22.69 -25.39
CA ASP A 122 9.72 -21.27 -25.53
C ASP A 122 9.66 -20.61 -24.14
N ALA A 123 10.12 -19.36 -24.03
CA ALA A 123 9.97 -18.55 -22.84
C ALA A 123 9.03 -17.37 -23.11
N HIS A 124 8.20 -17.05 -22.14
CA HIS A 124 7.33 -15.90 -22.15
C HIS A 124 7.55 -15.07 -20.88
N VAL A 125 7.88 -13.79 -21.03
CA VAL A 125 8.21 -12.87 -19.95
C VAL A 125 7.30 -11.65 -20.09
N ALA A 126 6.74 -11.17 -18.98
CA ALA A 126 6.02 -9.90 -18.91
C ALA A 126 6.78 -8.95 -17.99
N VAL A 127 7.08 -7.74 -18.48
CA VAL A 127 7.73 -6.69 -17.68
C VAL A 127 6.82 -5.49 -17.54
N GLY A 128 6.56 -5.08 -16.32
CA GLY A 128 5.70 -3.96 -15.99
C GLY A 128 6.43 -2.73 -15.50
N TYR A 129 5.84 -1.58 -15.77
CA TYR A 129 6.27 -0.30 -15.23
C TYR A 129 5.09 0.42 -14.58
N TYR A 130 5.35 1.19 -13.52
CA TYR A 130 4.39 2.16 -13.00
C TYR A 130 4.64 3.54 -13.59
N ASP A 131 3.58 4.22 -14.00
CA ASP A 131 3.64 5.64 -14.33
C ASP A 131 3.64 6.46 -13.04
N THR A 132 4.78 7.02 -12.67
CA THR A 132 4.94 7.83 -11.46
C THR A 132 4.29 9.21 -11.58
N THR A 133 3.83 9.58 -12.79
CA THR A 133 3.10 10.83 -13.05
C THR A 133 1.58 10.62 -13.12
N ALA A 134 1.13 9.37 -13.05
CA ALA A 134 -0.29 9.06 -13.03
C ALA A 134 -0.98 9.61 -11.76
N ALA A 135 -2.28 9.87 -11.85
CA ALA A 135 -3.06 10.68 -10.91
C ALA A 135 -3.06 10.27 -9.43
N GLY A 136 -2.36 9.22 -9.03
CA GLY A 136 -2.24 8.78 -7.63
C GLY A 136 -0.92 9.14 -6.94
N SER A 137 0.12 9.52 -7.69
CA SER A 137 1.39 10.04 -7.12
C SER A 137 1.37 11.56 -6.96
N SER A 138 0.23 12.19 -7.21
CA SER A 138 0.07 13.65 -7.30
C SER A 138 -0.04 14.25 -5.90
N THR A 139 0.60 15.40 -5.71
CA THR A 139 0.38 16.29 -4.57
C THR A 139 -1.06 16.87 -4.53
N ASN A 140 -1.89 16.47 -5.49
CA ASN A 140 -3.29 16.87 -5.63
C ASN A 140 -4.19 15.68 -5.99
N PRO A 141 -4.29 14.64 -5.14
CA PRO A 141 -5.13 13.48 -5.43
C PRO A 141 -6.62 13.85 -5.47
N THR A 142 -7.41 12.96 -6.04
CA THR A 142 -8.87 13.05 -5.99
C THR A 142 -9.36 12.67 -4.61
N VAL A 143 -10.22 13.52 -4.04
CA VAL A 143 -10.90 13.28 -2.75
C VAL A 143 -12.35 12.96 -3.03
N TYR A 144 -12.85 11.92 -2.38
CA TYR A 144 -14.24 11.48 -2.45
C TYR A 144 -14.99 11.76 -1.16
N SER A 145 -16.28 11.99 -1.28
CA SER A 145 -17.22 12.12 -0.16
C SER A 145 -18.64 11.91 -0.66
N ALA A 146 -19.61 11.99 0.24
CA ALA A 146 -21.02 11.86 -0.11
C ALA A 146 -21.87 13.04 0.37
N ILE A 147 -22.96 13.28 -0.38
CA ILE A 147 -24.07 14.13 0.07
C ILE A 147 -25.20 13.21 0.52
N GLN A 148 -25.56 13.29 1.77
CA GLN A 148 -26.67 12.49 2.31
C GLN A 148 -28.01 13.04 1.76
N PRO A 149 -28.89 12.18 1.24
CA PRO A 149 -30.17 12.64 0.70
C PRO A 149 -31.01 13.32 1.78
N ASP A 150 -31.68 14.42 1.42
CA ASP A 150 -32.66 15.06 2.29
C ASP A 150 -34.06 14.78 1.72
N ASN A 151 -34.79 13.86 2.37
CA ASN A 151 -36.13 13.49 2.00
C ASN A 151 -37.19 14.31 2.76
N ILE A 152 -36.78 15.24 3.60
CA ILE A 152 -37.64 16.17 4.28
C ILE A 152 -38.14 17.21 3.26
N TRP A 153 -39.42 17.48 3.19
CA TRP A 153 -40.07 18.46 2.29
C TRP A 153 -40.23 18.05 0.82
N GLY A 154 -40.06 16.80 0.44
CA GLY A 154 -40.11 16.41 -0.96
C GLY A 154 -39.02 17.08 -1.80
N ARG A 155 -37.99 17.60 -1.16
CA ARG A 155 -36.78 18.04 -1.80
C ARG A 155 -35.94 16.79 -2.09
N THR A 156 -36.07 16.27 -3.27
CA THR A 156 -34.98 15.52 -3.84
C THR A 156 -33.82 16.50 -3.96
N ALA A 157 -32.83 16.41 -3.06
CA ALA A 157 -31.62 17.15 -3.25
C ALA A 157 -31.09 16.80 -4.65
N ASN A 158 -31.13 17.73 -5.59
CA ASN A 158 -30.66 17.53 -6.95
C ASN A 158 -29.13 17.59 -6.94
N GLY A 159 -28.49 16.61 -6.31
CA GLY A 159 -27.05 16.55 -6.19
C GLY A 159 -26.54 15.11 -6.28
N PRO A 160 -25.24 14.90 -6.44
CA PRO A 160 -24.63 13.57 -6.39
C PRO A 160 -24.76 12.98 -4.99
N GLU A 161 -24.94 11.64 -4.88
CA GLU A 161 -24.77 10.96 -3.59
C GLU A 161 -23.28 10.78 -3.30
N ILE A 162 -22.50 10.27 -4.26
CA ILE A 162 -21.03 10.28 -4.17
C ILE A 162 -20.50 11.35 -5.15
N TYR A 163 -19.55 12.15 -4.67
CA TYR A 163 -18.89 13.19 -5.46
C TYR A 163 -17.38 13.15 -5.24
N SER A 164 -16.65 13.83 -6.12
CA SER A 164 -15.21 14.05 -5.96
C SER A 164 -14.85 15.54 -6.09
N ILE A 165 -13.77 15.89 -5.43
CA ILE A 165 -13.07 17.17 -5.54
C ILE A 165 -11.57 16.92 -5.62
N ASP A 166 -10.80 17.92 -6.02
CA ASP A 166 -9.35 17.85 -5.95
C ASP A 166 -8.84 18.31 -4.57
N TYR A 167 -7.79 17.64 -4.06
CA TYR A 167 -7.23 17.91 -2.72
C TYR A 167 -6.76 19.38 -2.55
N ASN A 168 -6.30 20.04 -3.62
CA ASN A 168 -5.89 21.42 -3.61
C ASN A 168 -7.06 22.41 -3.75
N LEU A 169 -8.29 21.94 -3.86
CA LEU A 169 -9.51 22.73 -3.99
C LEU A 169 -9.46 23.71 -5.18
N THR A 170 -8.84 23.32 -6.29
CA THR A 170 -8.71 24.16 -7.50
C THR A 170 -9.90 24.07 -8.43
N GLN A 171 -10.68 22.99 -8.35
CA GLN A 171 -11.92 22.82 -9.11
C GLN A 171 -12.97 23.87 -8.74
N THR A 172 -13.84 24.23 -9.68
CA THR A 172 -14.91 25.21 -9.45
C THR A 172 -16.10 24.66 -8.67
N GLY A 173 -16.23 23.34 -8.56
CA GLY A 173 -17.29 22.63 -7.84
C GLY A 173 -17.04 21.12 -7.83
N PRO A 174 -17.87 20.34 -7.12
CA PRO A 174 -17.74 18.89 -7.07
C PRO A 174 -18.06 18.23 -8.41
N THR A 175 -17.37 17.14 -8.71
CA THR A 175 -17.72 16.26 -9.82
C THR A 175 -18.66 15.17 -9.32
N GLN A 176 -19.81 15.01 -9.96
CA GLN A 176 -20.76 13.96 -9.62
C GLN A 176 -20.20 12.60 -10.05
N ILE A 177 -20.20 11.63 -9.12
CA ILE A 177 -19.84 10.22 -9.37
C ILE A 177 -21.13 9.40 -9.50
N THR A 178 -21.98 9.38 -8.46
CA THR A 178 -23.25 8.64 -8.54
C THR A 178 -24.45 9.59 -8.53
N PRO A 179 -25.53 9.25 -9.27
CA PRO A 179 -26.80 9.95 -9.14
C PRO A 179 -27.52 9.59 -7.85
N GLN A 180 -28.57 10.35 -7.52
CA GLN A 180 -29.44 10.07 -6.39
C GLN A 180 -30.15 8.72 -6.50
N GLY A 181 -30.44 8.10 -5.35
CA GLY A 181 -31.12 6.80 -5.24
C GLY A 181 -30.19 5.61 -5.48
N THR A 182 -28.87 5.85 -5.58
CA THR A 182 -27.89 4.81 -5.86
C THR A 182 -27.37 4.16 -4.58
N VAL A 183 -26.89 4.94 -3.61
CA VAL A 183 -26.31 4.46 -2.34
C VAL A 183 -27.09 4.95 -1.11
N GLY A 184 -27.93 5.99 -1.25
CA GLY A 184 -28.70 6.57 -0.18
C GLY A 184 -27.87 7.30 0.88
N SER A 185 -28.32 7.26 2.14
CA SER A 185 -27.59 7.84 3.26
C SER A 185 -26.37 6.98 3.59
N VAL A 186 -25.18 7.50 3.36
CA VAL A 186 -23.89 6.89 3.71
C VAL A 186 -23.07 7.87 4.54
N TYR A 187 -22.12 7.34 5.33
CA TYR A 187 -21.15 8.17 6.06
C TYR A 187 -19.72 7.78 5.74
N GLY A 188 -19.19 6.68 6.29
CA GLY A 188 -17.80 6.27 6.09
C GLY A 188 -17.48 6.08 4.60
N ILE A 189 -16.37 6.64 4.18
CA ILE A 189 -15.84 6.57 2.83
C ILE A 189 -14.43 6.01 2.89
N GLY A 190 -14.20 4.88 2.22
CA GLY A 190 -12.86 4.31 2.06
C GLY A 190 -12.52 4.17 0.58
N VAL A 191 -11.31 4.48 0.18
CA VAL A 191 -10.86 4.42 -1.21
C VAL A 191 -9.82 3.31 -1.39
N ASP A 192 -10.05 2.43 -2.36
CA ASP A 192 -9.07 1.41 -2.74
C ASP A 192 -7.82 2.07 -3.34
N PRO A 193 -6.66 1.99 -2.67
CA PRO A 193 -5.44 2.64 -3.15
C PRO A 193 -4.86 1.97 -4.41
N LYS A 194 -5.36 0.80 -4.82
CA LYS A 194 -4.95 0.10 -6.04
C LYS A 194 -5.82 0.47 -7.22
N GLY A 195 -7.12 0.17 -7.13
CA GLY A 195 -8.07 0.29 -8.22
C GLY A 195 -8.82 1.62 -8.24
N GLY A 196 -8.79 2.40 -7.17
CA GLY A 196 -9.51 3.67 -7.05
C GLY A 196 -11.02 3.52 -6.82
N ASP A 197 -11.53 2.31 -6.59
CA ASP A 197 -12.94 2.12 -6.24
C ASP A 197 -13.24 2.72 -4.86
N VAL A 198 -14.42 3.30 -4.72
CA VAL A 198 -14.88 3.95 -3.48
C VAL A 198 -15.82 3.01 -2.74
N PHE A 199 -15.58 2.81 -1.44
CA PHE A 199 -16.45 2.07 -0.54
C PHE A 199 -17.21 3.05 0.35
N ALA A 200 -18.53 2.86 0.47
CA ALA A 200 -19.39 3.75 1.23
C ALA A 200 -20.32 2.96 2.14
N GLY A 201 -20.30 3.26 3.44
CA GLY A 201 -21.11 2.60 4.47
C GLY A 201 -22.46 3.27 4.71
N ALA A 202 -23.52 2.49 4.77
CA ALA A 202 -24.86 3.00 5.08
C ALA A 202 -24.91 3.64 6.47
N TYR A 203 -25.51 4.83 6.59
CA TYR A 203 -25.56 5.61 7.82
C TYR A 203 -26.95 6.00 8.25
N ALA A 204 -27.23 5.88 9.56
CA ALA A 204 -28.48 6.26 10.16
C ALA A 204 -28.58 7.78 10.38
N LYS A 205 -29.32 8.46 9.54
CA LYS A 205 -29.60 9.89 9.65
C LYS A 205 -31.10 10.14 9.51
N ARG A 206 -31.68 10.91 10.45
CA ARG A 206 -33.07 11.27 10.37
C ARG A 206 -33.39 12.07 9.10
N GLY A 207 -34.41 11.66 8.39
CA GLY A 207 -34.85 12.28 7.15
C GLY A 207 -34.02 11.93 5.92
N SER A 208 -33.08 10.97 6.02
CA SER A 208 -32.26 10.50 4.93
C SER A 208 -32.38 8.98 4.79
N ASN A 209 -33.07 8.51 3.75
CA ASN A 209 -33.31 7.08 3.56
C ASN A 209 -32.04 6.31 3.24
N TYR A 210 -31.98 5.08 3.72
CA TYR A 210 -30.97 4.11 3.26
C TYR A 210 -31.12 3.85 1.77
N GLY A 211 -30.01 3.49 1.13
CA GLY A 211 -30.02 2.96 -0.22
C GLY A 211 -30.59 1.53 -0.28
N PRO A 212 -30.59 0.91 -1.49
CA PRO A 212 -31.25 -0.38 -1.73
C PRO A 212 -30.75 -1.54 -0.85
N GLY A 213 -29.52 -1.45 -0.32
CA GLY A 213 -28.91 -2.49 0.52
C GLY A 213 -29.30 -2.42 2.01
N GLY A 214 -30.01 -1.38 2.45
CA GLY A 214 -30.44 -1.21 3.86
C GLY A 214 -29.31 -0.78 4.81
N PRO A 215 -29.54 -0.85 6.14
CA PRO A 215 -28.67 -0.25 7.17
C PRO A 215 -27.28 -0.90 7.28
N GLY A 216 -27.11 -2.15 6.88
CA GLY A 216 -25.82 -2.85 6.91
C GLY A 216 -25.05 -2.83 5.59
N ALA A 217 -25.49 -2.05 4.60
CA ALA A 217 -24.88 -2.08 3.27
C ALA A 217 -23.55 -1.32 3.23
N VAL A 218 -22.54 -1.97 2.68
CA VAL A 218 -21.34 -1.32 2.16
C VAL A 218 -21.41 -1.37 0.65
N TYR A 219 -21.40 -0.20 0.02
CA TYR A 219 -21.43 -0.07 -1.43
C TYR A 219 -20.02 0.03 -1.99
N ARG A 220 -19.78 -0.60 -3.14
CA ARG A 220 -18.61 -0.39 -3.98
C ARG A 220 -19.02 0.44 -5.17
N VAL A 221 -18.35 1.54 -5.40
CA VAL A 221 -18.61 2.50 -6.47
C VAL A 221 -17.37 2.61 -7.34
N ASN A 222 -17.54 2.40 -8.64
CA ASN A 222 -16.48 2.67 -9.61
C ASN A 222 -16.55 4.14 -10.06
N PRO A 223 -15.56 4.99 -9.74
CA PRO A 223 -15.65 6.42 -10.01
C PRO A 223 -15.65 6.77 -11.49
N ALA A 224 -15.01 5.95 -12.34
CA ALA A 224 -14.91 6.22 -13.78
C ALA A 224 -16.26 6.00 -14.51
N SER A 225 -17.06 5.04 -14.05
CA SER A 225 -18.36 4.72 -14.66
C SER A 225 -19.56 5.22 -13.86
N GLY A 226 -19.39 5.55 -12.58
CA GLY A 226 -20.45 5.85 -11.63
C GLY A 226 -21.29 4.63 -11.24
N ALA A 227 -20.89 3.42 -11.65
CA ALA A 227 -21.58 2.19 -11.31
C ALA A 227 -21.41 1.88 -9.82
N ALA A 228 -22.50 1.56 -9.13
CA ALA A 228 -22.49 1.18 -7.71
C ALA A 228 -23.21 -0.16 -7.51
N SER A 229 -22.72 -0.93 -6.56
CA SER A 229 -23.31 -2.20 -6.14
C SER A 229 -23.08 -2.45 -4.67
N VAL A 230 -23.90 -3.27 -4.02
CA VAL A 230 -23.62 -3.72 -2.65
C VAL A 230 -22.40 -4.66 -2.68
N TYR A 231 -21.34 -4.25 -2.02
CA TYR A 231 -20.11 -5.05 -1.87
C TYR A 231 -20.23 -6.06 -0.74
N ALA A 232 -20.72 -5.60 0.43
CA ALA A 232 -20.94 -6.45 1.59
C ALA A 232 -22.19 -5.99 2.35
N THR A 233 -22.76 -6.92 3.12
CA THR A 233 -23.85 -6.59 4.05
C THR A 233 -23.39 -6.99 5.45
N VAL A 234 -23.18 -6.01 6.31
CA VAL A 234 -22.83 -6.19 7.72
C VAL A 234 -24.06 -6.71 8.46
N ALA A 235 -23.92 -7.84 9.14
CA ALA A 235 -25.01 -8.41 9.92
C ALA A 235 -25.33 -7.57 11.17
N ASP A 236 -26.57 -7.63 11.62
CA ASP A 236 -27.03 -6.98 12.84
C ASP A 236 -26.72 -5.48 12.93
N ALA A 237 -26.92 -4.74 11.84
CA ALA A 237 -26.67 -3.31 11.77
C ALA A 237 -27.87 -2.46 12.20
N GLY A 238 -28.87 -3.03 12.86
CA GLY A 238 -30.08 -2.36 13.32
C GLY A 238 -31.28 -2.59 12.42
N THR A 239 -32.45 -2.25 12.93
CA THR A 239 -33.73 -2.55 12.28
C THR A 239 -34.74 -1.38 12.31
N THR A 240 -34.39 -0.23 12.89
CA THR A 240 -35.25 0.93 12.94
C THR A 240 -35.58 1.42 11.52
N ALA A 241 -36.87 1.49 11.22
CA ALA A 241 -37.36 1.93 9.92
C ALA A 241 -37.67 3.44 9.94
N HIS A 242 -37.39 4.09 8.79
CA HIS A 242 -37.83 5.47 8.58
C HIS A 242 -39.38 5.54 8.47
N ASP A 243 -39.98 6.49 9.12
CA ASP A 243 -41.38 6.86 8.87
C ASP A 243 -41.44 7.76 7.63
N THR A 244 -41.71 7.15 6.48
CA THR A 244 -41.78 7.84 5.20
C THR A 244 -43.09 8.56 4.95
N ALA A 245 -44.11 8.37 5.79
CA ALA A 245 -45.46 8.89 5.59
C ALA A 245 -45.64 10.38 5.96
N GLY A 246 -44.66 10.95 6.62
CA GLY A 246 -44.65 12.36 6.96
C GLY A 246 -43.26 12.84 7.27
N ALA A 247 -42.53 13.26 6.27
CA ALA A 247 -41.10 13.59 6.32
C ALA A 247 -40.68 14.56 7.45
N LEU A 248 -41.63 15.30 8.04
CA LEU A 248 -41.40 16.13 9.21
C LEU A 248 -41.41 15.33 10.51
N GLN A 249 -41.87 14.09 10.49
CA GLN A 249 -42.12 13.35 11.71
C GLN A 249 -41.02 12.35 12.04
N ASP A 250 -40.50 11.56 11.21
CA ASP A 250 -39.42 10.56 11.42
C ASP A 250 -38.72 10.62 12.81
N PHE A 251 -39.55 10.86 13.86
CA PHE A 251 -39.05 11.18 15.19
C PHE A 251 -38.45 9.98 15.90
N ASP A 252 -39.01 8.80 15.65
CA ASP A 252 -38.55 7.57 16.30
C ASP A 252 -37.18 7.16 15.78
N PHE A 253 -36.85 7.54 14.54
CA PHE A 253 -35.53 7.28 13.93
C PHE A 253 -34.37 8.02 14.62
N ARG A 254 -34.66 9.06 15.41
CA ARG A 254 -33.61 9.79 16.15
C ARG A 254 -32.83 8.92 17.12
N THR A 255 -33.43 7.87 17.65
CA THR A 255 -32.78 6.95 18.56
C THR A 255 -31.74 6.06 17.86
N ALA A 256 -31.90 5.83 16.56
CA ALA A 256 -30.97 5.06 15.73
C ALA A 256 -29.69 5.84 15.40
N VAL A 257 -29.74 7.18 15.37
CA VAL A 257 -28.59 8.02 15.02
C VAL A 257 -27.44 7.81 16.00
N GLY A 258 -26.27 7.38 15.45
CA GLY A 258 -25.08 7.04 16.22
C GLY A 258 -25.17 5.74 17.01
N ARG A 259 -26.21 4.91 16.79
CA ARG A 259 -26.41 3.61 17.47
C ARG A 259 -26.84 2.48 16.55
N GLU A 260 -27.21 2.77 15.32
CA GLU A 260 -27.55 1.78 14.29
C GLU A 260 -26.88 2.14 12.97
N ALA A 261 -26.93 1.21 12.04
CA ALA A 261 -26.24 1.23 10.76
C ALA A 261 -24.70 1.21 10.93
N LEU A 262 -23.97 1.80 10.02
CA LEU A 262 -22.51 1.76 9.98
C LEU A 262 -21.94 3.13 10.38
N GLY A 263 -20.81 3.08 11.04
CA GLY A 263 -19.95 4.23 11.25
C GLY A 263 -19.00 4.41 10.08
N ASP A 264 -17.74 4.57 10.40
CA ASP A 264 -16.70 4.77 9.41
C ASP A 264 -16.34 3.49 8.65
N VAL A 265 -15.79 3.68 7.45
CA VAL A 265 -15.35 2.64 6.52
C VAL A 265 -13.99 3.04 5.98
N ASP A 266 -13.00 2.18 6.16
CA ASP A 266 -11.63 2.52 5.76
C ASP A 266 -10.94 1.32 5.10
N VAL A 267 -10.14 1.59 4.05
CA VAL A 267 -9.36 0.59 3.32
C VAL A 267 -7.92 0.60 3.83
N SER A 268 -7.38 -0.59 4.08
CA SER A 268 -5.99 -0.69 4.52
C SER A 268 -5.02 -0.10 3.48
N PRO A 269 -3.90 0.52 3.94
CA PRO A 269 -2.95 1.14 3.03
C PRO A 269 -2.36 0.20 1.97
N ASP A 270 -2.35 -1.11 2.23
CA ASP A 270 -1.91 -2.13 1.27
C ASP A 270 -3.02 -2.59 0.30
N GLY A 271 -4.23 -2.03 0.41
CA GLY A 271 -5.37 -2.36 -0.44
C GLY A 271 -5.83 -3.81 -0.34
N LYS A 272 -5.65 -4.47 0.82
CA LYS A 272 -6.07 -5.86 1.02
C LYS A 272 -7.30 -6.02 1.89
N TRP A 273 -7.58 -5.06 2.77
CA TRP A 273 -8.58 -5.17 3.81
C TRP A 273 -9.49 -3.96 3.86
N LEU A 274 -10.78 -4.22 4.07
CA LEU A 274 -11.79 -3.21 4.33
C LEU A 274 -12.25 -3.36 5.77
N SER A 275 -12.13 -2.30 6.57
CA SER A 275 -12.64 -2.22 7.93
C SER A 275 -13.92 -1.40 7.97
N VAL A 276 -14.92 -1.86 8.71
CA VAL A 276 -16.24 -1.23 8.81
C VAL A 276 -16.68 -1.24 10.27
N VAL A 277 -17.10 -0.11 10.79
CA VAL A 277 -17.70 -0.04 12.13
C VAL A 277 -19.19 -0.34 12.07
N ASN A 278 -19.65 -1.30 12.86
CA ASN A 278 -21.06 -1.58 13.10
C ASN A 278 -21.50 -0.91 14.40
N LEU A 279 -22.32 0.12 14.29
CA LEU A 279 -22.77 0.92 15.43
C LEU A 279 -23.78 0.19 16.32
N HIS A 280 -24.51 -0.80 15.79
CA HIS A 280 -25.52 -1.53 16.55
C HIS A 280 -24.92 -2.60 17.47
N THR A 281 -23.79 -3.16 17.08
CA THR A 281 -23.08 -4.19 17.85
C THR A 281 -21.76 -3.72 18.46
N ASP A 282 -21.46 -2.43 18.35
CA ASP A 282 -20.20 -1.83 18.83
C ASP A 282 -18.97 -2.62 18.37
N SER A 283 -18.88 -2.95 17.07
CA SER A 283 -17.85 -3.84 16.57
C SER A 283 -17.18 -3.30 15.29
N VAL A 284 -15.92 -3.70 15.07
CA VAL A 284 -15.24 -3.56 13.79
C VAL A 284 -15.35 -4.86 13.01
N VAL A 285 -15.85 -4.78 11.80
CA VAL A 285 -15.95 -5.92 10.88
C VAL A 285 -14.89 -5.77 9.79
N VAL A 286 -14.06 -6.78 9.62
CA VAL A 286 -12.96 -6.77 8.63
C VAL A 286 -13.28 -7.72 7.50
N TYR A 287 -13.24 -7.21 6.28
CA TYR A 287 -13.43 -7.96 5.04
C TYR A 287 -12.15 -8.02 4.20
N PRO A 288 -11.88 -9.12 3.48
CA PRO A 288 -10.85 -9.10 2.45
C PRO A 288 -11.32 -8.22 1.29
N LEU A 289 -10.45 -7.36 0.77
CA LEU A 289 -10.75 -6.58 -0.43
C LEU A 289 -10.52 -7.45 -1.65
N GLN A 290 -11.59 -7.72 -2.39
CA GLN A 290 -11.57 -8.60 -3.57
C GLN A 290 -12.53 -8.08 -4.64
N SER A 291 -12.38 -8.56 -5.89
CA SER A 291 -13.25 -8.17 -7.00
C SER A 291 -14.67 -8.72 -6.87
N ALA A 292 -14.84 -9.92 -6.30
CA ALA A 292 -16.15 -10.54 -6.12
C ALA A 292 -16.93 -9.89 -4.96
N PRO A 293 -18.25 -9.63 -5.12
CA PRO A 293 -19.08 -9.11 -4.05
C PRO A 293 -19.39 -10.17 -2.98
N ASN A 294 -19.87 -9.69 -1.82
CA ASN A 294 -20.26 -10.49 -0.66
C ASN A 294 -19.14 -11.37 -0.09
N PRO A 295 -17.95 -10.82 0.19
CA PRO A 295 -16.91 -11.56 0.89
C PRO A 295 -17.41 -11.96 2.29
N ALA A 296 -16.97 -13.11 2.78
CA ALA A 296 -17.14 -13.42 4.19
C ALA A 296 -16.20 -12.55 5.03
N PRO A 297 -16.65 -12.01 6.17
CA PRO A 297 -15.74 -11.26 7.04
C PRO A 297 -14.64 -12.19 7.59
N VAL A 298 -13.43 -11.66 7.65
CA VAL A 298 -12.29 -12.32 8.33
C VAL A 298 -12.52 -12.30 9.84
N GLN A 299 -13.08 -11.21 10.33
CA GLN A 299 -13.32 -11.00 11.75
C GLN A 299 -14.50 -10.04 11.97
N THR A 300 -15.25 -10.29 13.04
CA THR A 300 -16.12 -9.33 13.69
C THR A 300 -15.58 -9.17 15.11
N LEU A 301 -14.99 -8.02 15.40
CA LEU A 301 -14.30 -7.74 16.66
C LEU A 301 -15.14 -6.75 17.49
N PRO A 302 -15.73 -7.15 18.62
CA PRO A 302 -16.34 -6.19 19.55
C PRO A 302 -15.29 -5.21 20.08
N VAL A 303 -15.62 -3.92 20.06
CA VAL A 303 -14.80 -2.86 20.64
C VAL A 303 -15.18 -2.72 22.12
N THR A 304 -14.23 -3.04 22.99
CA THR A 304 -14.49 -3.12 24.42
C THR A 304 -14.89 -1.74 25.00
N PRO A 305 -16.08 -1.58 25.60
CA PRO A 305 -16.45 -0.35 26.28
C PRO A 305 -15.45 -0.04 27.38
N GLN A 306 -14.93 1.17 27.36
CA GLN A 306 -14.07 1.68 28.42
C GLN A 306 -14.97 2.21 29.55
N SER A 307 -14.52 3.00 30.48
CA SER A 307 -15.32 3.52 31.61
C SER A 307 -16.60 4.28 31.15
N CYS A 308 -17.47 3.57 30.43
CA CYS A 308 -18.70 4.09 29.81
C CYS A 308 -19.83 3.08 29.99
N ASP A 309 -20.77 3.41 30.85
CA ASP A 309 -21.92 2.53 31.16
C ASP A 309 -23.08 2.68 30.18
N VAL A 310 -23.20 3.83 29.53
CA VAL A 310 -24.28 4.19 28.61
C VAL A 310 -23.74 5.05 27.47
N ASP A 311 -24.29 4.86 26.28
CA ASP A 311 -23.93 5.63 25.09
C ASP A 311 -22.45 5.47 24.66
N TRP A 312 -21.92 4.25 24.80
CA TRP A 312 -20.67 3.87 24.17
C TRP A 312 -20.88 3.74 22.66
N THR A 313 -20.05 4.37 21.87
CA THR A 313 -20.16 4.31 20.41
C THR A 313 -18.77 4.36 19.79
N PRO A 314 -18.21 3.23 19.35
CA PRO A 314 -17.10 3.22 18.38
C PRO A 314 -17.63 3.72 17.05
N PHE A 315 -16.90 4.61 16.38
CA PHE A 315 -17.39 5.20 15.14
C PHE A 315 -16.27 5.41 14.12
N ALA A 316 -15.22 6.15 14.47
CA ALA A 316 -14.14 6.56 13.58
C ALA A 316 -13.12 5.45 13.36
N LEU A 317 -12.51 5.44 12.19
CA LEU A 317 -11.38 4.57 11.84
C LEU A 317 -10.21 5.41 11.36
N ALA A 318 -9.00 4.87 11.50
CA ALA A 318 -7.81 5.30 10.79
C ALA A 318 -6.84 4.12 10.66
N GLN A 319 -6.07 4.08 9.59
CA GLN A 319 -5.09 3.03 9.38
C GLN A 319 -3.73 3.60 9.01
N LYS A 320 -2.67 3.13 9.67
CA LYS A 320 -1.29 3.50 9.35
C LYS A 320 -0.40 2.26 9.39
N GLY A 321 0.08 1.85 8.24
CA GLY A 321 0.78 0.58 8.10
C GLY A 321 -0.11 -0.60 8.56
N SER A 322 0.38 -1.41 9.49
CA SER A 322 -0.38 -2.51 10.11
C SER A 322 -1.21 -2.09 11.32
N GLN A 323 -1.21 -0.81 11.71
CA GLN A 323 -1.97 -0.34 12.86
C GLN A 323 -3.35 0.19 12.45
N VAL A 324 -4.36 -0.16 13.24
CA VAL A 324 -5.74 0.32 13.09
C VAL A 324 -6.14 1.06 14.35
N TYR A 325 -6.63 2.27 14.18
CA TYR A 325 -7.14 3.12 15.25
C TYR A 325 -8.66 3.15 15.18
N VAL A 326 -9.31 2.99 16.32
CA VAL A 326 -10.77 3.05 16.44
C VAL A 326 -11.11 4.17 17.41
N GLY A 327 -11.80 5.17 16.91
CA GLY A 327 -12.30 6.28 17.72
C GLY A 327 -13.67 5.96 18.29
N ALA A 328 -13.84 6.22 19.58
CA ALA A 328 -15.11 6.01 20.27
C ALA A 328 -15.50 7.20 21.14
N THR A 329 -16.79 7.38 21.31
CA THR A 329 -17.36 8.41 22.19
C THR A 329 -18.21 7.76 23.28
N CYS A 330 -18.04 8.22 24.51
CA CYS A 330 -18.99 7.98 25.58
C CYS A 330 -19.93 9.20 25.69
N GLY A 331 -21.11 9.08 25.10
CA GLY A 331 -22.04 10.19 25.00
C GLY A 331 -22.60 10.67 26.34
N SER A 332 -22.75 9.78 27.31
CA SER A 332 -23.27 10.10 28.64
C SER A 332 -22.30 10.95 29.49
N THR A 333 -21.00 10.82 29.25
CA THR A 333 -19.94 11.49 30.05
C THR A 333 -19.11 12.48 29.24
N ASN A 334 -19.39 12.66 27.94
CA ASN A 334 -18.60 13.49 27.02
C ASN A 334 -17.11 13.12 27.02
N ARG A 335 -16.79 11.83 27.02
CA ARG A 335 -15.42 11.36 26.90
C ARG A 335 -15.19 10.81 25.51
N THR A 336 -13.94 10.97 25.06
CA THR A 336 -13.46 10.42 23.80
C THR A 336 -12.34 9.42 24.06
N TYR A 337 -12.34 8.36 23.30
CA TYR A 337 -11.36 7.28 23.35
C TYR A 337 -10.79 7.03 21.98
N VAL A 338 -9.51 6.66 21.93
CA VAL A 338 -8.90 6.06 20.74
C VAL A 338 -8.26 4.75 21.18
N LEU A 339 -8.70 3.67 20.55
CA LEU A 339 -8.17 2.33 20.73
C LEU A 339 -7.30 1.99 19.53
N LYS A 340 -6.17 1.33 19.77
CA LYS A 340 -5.25 0.89 18.73
C LYS A 340 -5.18 -0.63 18.72
N TYR A 341 -5.17 -1.18 17.52
CA TYR A 341 -5.02 -2.61 17.24
C TYR A 341 -3.88 -2.85 16.27
N ASP A 342 -3.29 -4.04 16.32
CA ASP A 342 -2.34 -4.53 15.34
C ASP A 342 -3.07 -5.44 14.34
N ARG A 343 -2.88 -5.22 13.05
CA ARG A 343 -3.42 -6.05 11.96
C ARG A 343 -2.41 -7.12 11.59
N ALA A 344 -2.81 -8.37 11.63
CA ALA A 344 -2.03 -9.50 11.15
C ALA A 344 -2.11 -9.62 9.61
N ALA A 345 -1.20 -10.37 9.00
CA ALA A 345 -1.17 -10.60 7.56
C ALA A 345 -2.47 -11.22 7.00
N ASN A 346 -3.22 -11.97 7.81
CA ASN A 346 -4.53 -12.51 7.44
C ASN A 346 -5.69 -11.53 7.64
N GLY A 347 -5.40 -10.26 7.99
CA GLY A 347 -6.38 -9.20 8.19
C GLY A 347 -6.96 -9.10 9.59
N SER A 348 -6.75 -10.08 10.47
CA SER A 348 -7.32 -10.05 11.82
C SER A 348 -6.66 -8.98 12.69
N LEU A 349 -7.46 -8.35 13.55
CA LEU A 349 -7.06 -7.33 14.52
C LEU A 349 -6.84 -7.97 15.89
N SER A 350 -5.80 -7.53 16.60
CA SER A 350 -5.43 -8.02 17.92
C SER A 350 -4.73 -6.93 18.74
N ASN A 351 -4.35 -7.24 20.00
CA ASN A 351 -3.58 -6.34 20.87
C ASN A 351 -4.26 -5.01 21.15
N GLU A 352 -5.58 -5.04 21.47
CA GLU A 352 -6.33 -3.84 21.86
C GLU A 352 -5.57 -3.03 22.93
N THR A 353 -5.34 -1.76 22.64
CA THR A 353 -4.68 -0.83 23.56
C THR A 353 -5.37 0.52 23.54
N VAL A 354 -5.82 1.01 24.68
CA VAL A 354 -6.32 2.38 24.80
C VAL A 354 -5.15 3.35 24.72
N VAL A 355 -5.07 4.08 23.62
CA VAL A 355 -4.02 5.07 23.37
C VAL A 355 -4.46 6.50 23.71
N MET A 356 -5.77 6.72 23.83
CA MET A 356 -6.33 7.99 24.31
C MET A 356 -7.58 7.73 25.12
N ASP A 357 -7.69 8.41 26.28
CA ASP A 357 -8.85 8.52 27.13
C ASP A 357 -8.92 9.95 27.66
N ALA A 358 -9.80 10.77 27.08
CA ALA A 358 -9.84 12.19 27.38
C ALA A 358 -11.27 12.69 27.61
N ASP A 359 -11.39 13.59 28.58
CA ASP A 359 -12.63 14.33 28.86
C ASP A 359 -12.70 15.54 27.91
N LEU A 360 -13.74 15.62 27.10
CA LEU A 360 -13.96 16.74 26.18
C LEU A 360 -14.18 18.09 26.88
N ALA A 361 -14.48 18.09 28.19
CA ALA A 361 -14.50 19.32 28.98
C ALA A 361 -13.09 19.89 29.21
N THR A 362 -12.03 19.07 29.06
CA THR A 362 -10.62 19.48 29.17
C THR A 362 -9.96 19.74 27.81
N ALA A 363 -10.69 19.50 26.71
CA ALA A 363 -10.25 19.83 25.37
C ALA A 363 -10.05 21.35 25.22
N PRO A 364 -9.29 21.80 24.21
CA PRO A 364 -9.24 23.22 23.87
C PRO A 364 -10.60 23.86 23.82
N ALA A 365 -10.73 25.06 24.33
CA ALA A 365 -12.00 25.73 24.42
C ALA A 365 -12.58 25.99 23.00
N ARG A 366 -13.79 25.54 22.77
CA ARG A 366 -14.54 25.86 21.55
C ARG A 366 -14.79 27.36 21.49
N ASN A 367 -14.40 27.98 20.40
CA ASN A 367 -14.54 29.41 20.19
C ASN A 367 -15.96 29.82 19.73
N VAL A 368 -16.98 29.11 20.17
CA VAL A 368 -18.36 29.45 19.84
C VAL A 368 -18.76 30.71 20.62
N PRO A 369 -19.00 31.85 20.01
CA PRO A 369 -19.60 32.97 20.70
C PRO A 369 -20.93 32.48 21.29
N GLN A 370 -21.13 32.72 22.56
CA GLN A 370 -22.41 32.44 23.20
C GLN A 370 -23.52 33.13 22.37
N SER A 371 -24.27 32.33 21.60
CA SER A 371 -25.35 32.93 20.84
C SER A 371 -26.29 33.57 21.83
N THR A 372 -26.66 34.82 21.59
CA THR A 372 -27.68 35.55 22.39
C THR A 372 -29.03 34.85 22.37
N PHE A 373 -29.11 33.66 21.74
CA PHE A 373 -30.32 32.96 21.37
C PHE A 373 -30.62 31.70 22.19
N SER A 374 -29.65 31.21 22.99
CA SER A 374 -29.84 30.01 23.79
C SER A 374 -29.48 30.23 25.24
N PRO A 375 -30.21 29.62 26.22
CA PRO A 375 -29.79 29.60 27.61
C PRO A 375 -28.36 29.05 27.75
N ALA A 376 -27.65 29.44 28.79
CA ALA A 376 -26.30 28.96 29.05
C ALA A 376 -26.17 27.43 29.09
N ALA A 377 -27.25 26.70 29.43
CA ALA A 377 -27.32 25.26 29.41
C ALA A 377 -27.57 24.62 28.03
N CYS A 378 -27.72 25.45 26.98
CA CYS A 378 -28.08 25.00 25.61
C CYS A 378 -27.12 25.64 24.60
N THR A 379 -25.87 25.79 24.97
CA THR A 379 -24.85 26.44 24.15
C THR A 379 -24.06 25.39 23.34
N ASN A 380 -23.53 25.81 22.20
CA ASN A 380 -22.49 25.03 21.48
C ASN A 380 -21.09 25.25 22.03
N ALA A 381 -20.90 26.15 23.02
CA ALA A 381 -19.59 26.42 23.61
C ALA A 381 -19.03 25.22 24.42
N THR A 382 -19.88 24.26 24.78
CA THR A 382 -19.49 23.01 25.44
C THR A 382 -20.27 21.85 24.84
N TRP A 383 -19.67 20.69 24.77
CA TRP A 383 -20.34 19.46 24.43
C TRP A 383 -21.37 19.08 25.50
N GLN A 384 -22.53 18.66 25.07
CA GLN A 384 -23.64 18.22 25.93
C GLN A 384 -23.70 16.69 25.97
N ALA A 385 -24.13 16.13 27.10
CA ALA A 385 -24.39 14.70 27.18
C ALA A 385 -25.43 14.28 26.14
N TRP A 386 -25.32 13.07 25.62
CA TRP A 386 -26.24 12.55 24.62
C TRP A 386 -27.66 12.50 25.16
N ALA A 387 -28.59 12.93 24.36
CA ALA A 387 -30.00 12.90 24.63
C ALA A 387 -30.76 12.56 23.34
N ASP A 388 -31.64 11.58 23.38
CA ASP A 388 -32.50 11.25 22.25
C ASP A 388 -33.55 12.34 22.01
N LEU A 389 -33.83 13.09 23.03
CA LEU A 389 -34.66 14.28 22.95
C LEU A 389 -33.95 15.44 23.67
N VAL A 390 -33.48 16.42 22.92
CA VAL A 390 -32.91 17.66 23.47
C VAL A 390 -33.88 18.26 24.47
N PRO A 391 -33.46 18.70 25.67
CA PRO A 391 -34.36 19.24 26.72
C PRO A 391 -35.30 20.32 26.19
N GLN A 392 -36.55 20.31 26.66
CA GLN A 392 -37.55 21.25 26.19
C GLN A 392 -37.16 22.70 26.46
N SER A 393 -36.46 22.95 27.56
CA SER A 393 -35.88 24.27 27.88
C SER A 393 -34.92 24.80 26.82
N CYS A 394 -34.23 23.92 26.12
CA CYS A 394 -33.35 24.27 25.00
C CYS A 394 -34.10 24.42 23.69
N ARG A 395 -35.16 23.65 23.50
CA ARG A 395 -36.00 23.69 22.31
C ARG A 395 -36.98 24.86 22.27
N ASP A 396 -37.36 25.41 23.43
CA ASP A 396 -38.38 26.46 23.56
C ASP A 396 -37.80 27.87 23.60
N VAL A 397 -36.50 28.03 23.55
CA VAL A 397 -35.81 29.31 23.61
C VAL A 397 -35.08 29.52 22.29
N GLY A 398 -35.31 30.64 21.67
CA GLY A 398 -34.62 31.03 20.43
C GLY A 398 -35.20 32.29 19.82
N THR A 399 -34.46 32.92 18.92
CA THR A 399 -34.93 34.09 18.19
C THR A 399 -35.80 33.67 17.01
N LEU A 400 -36.85 34.41 16.78
CA LEU A 400 -37.67 34.27 15.59
C LEU A 400 -36.87 34.61 14.35
N TYR A 401 -36.71 33.69 13.45
CA TYR A 401 -36.00 33.86 12.18
C TYR A 401 -37.00 33.68 11.03
N ASN A 402 -37.05 34.65 10.13
CA ASN A 402 -37.86 34.56 8.91
C ASN A 402 -37.07 33.78 7.86
N ALA A 403 -37.22 32.46 7.84
CA ALA A 403 -36.60 31.68 6.79
C ALA A 403 -37.39 31.80 5.47
N PRO A 404 -36.74 32.09 4.34
CA PRO A 404 -37.40 32.27 3.04
C PRO A 404 -38.05 30.98 2.50
N GLN A 405 -37.91 29.86 3.17
CA GLN A 405 -38.34 28.54 2.70
C GLN A 405 -39.29 27.81 3.63
N VAL A 406 -39.96 28.50 4.51
CA VAL A 406 -41.04 27.92 5.34
C VAL A 406 -42.26 27.70 4.46
N PRO A 407 -42.99 26.56 4.55
CA PRO A 407 -44.22 26.35 3.80
C PRO A 407 -45.22 27.51 3.99
N SER A 408 -45.97 27.81 2.93
CA SER A 408 -46.96 28.88 2.98
C SER A 408 -47.93 28.66 4.14
N GLY A 409 -47.94 29.61 5.10
CA GLY A 409 -48.79 29.58 6.31
C GLY A 409 -48.02 29.40 7.62
N ALA A 410 -46.71 29.18 7.59
CA ALA A 410 -45.88 29.15 8.81
C ALA A 410 -45.27 30.54 9.06
N THR A 411 -45.38 31.00 10.30
CA THR A 411 -45.05 32.39 10.61
C THR A 411 -43.65 32.59 11.23
N HIS A 412 -43.03 31.55 11.78
CA HIS A 412 -41.78 31.75 12.53
C HIS A 412 -40.92 30.47 12.62
N THR A 413 -39.61 30.58 12.50
CA THR A 413 -38.61 29.56 12.84
C THR A 413 -37.88 29.94 14.12
N LEU A 414 -37.71 28.98 15.03
CA LEU A 414 -36.86 29.11 16.20
C LEU A 414 -35.58 28.33 15.97
N GLN A 415 -34.45 28.94 16.26
CA GLN A 415 -33.14 28.30 16.17
C GLN A 415 -32.70 27.79 17.54
N PHE A 416 -32.20 26.58 17.62
CA PHE A 416 -31.68 26.02 18.87
C PHE A 416 -30.40 25.22 18.62
N THR A 417 -29.62 25.01 19.66
CA THR A 417 -28.36 24.28 19.67
C THR A 417 -28.30 23.36 20.87
N TYR A 418 -27.67 22.22 20.76
CA TYR A 418 -27.38 21.27 21.84
C TYR A 418 -26.32 20.27 21.34
N ALA A 419 -25.10 20.73 21.14
CA ALA A 419 -24.07 19.95 20.49
C ALA A 419 -23.71 18.67 21.27
N GLN A 420 -23.87 17.52 20.64
CA GLN A 420 -23.54 16.20 21.18
C GLN A 420 -22.37 15.63 20.42
N ALA A 421 -21.23 15.48 21.09
CA ALA A 421 -20.02 14.99 20.46
C ALA A 421 -20.19 13.57 19.91
N LEU A 422 -19.72 13.36 18.68
CA LEU A 422 -19.53 12.06 18.07
C LEU A 422 -18.20 12.12 17.34
N LEU A 423 -17.18 11.39 17.81
CA LEU A 423 -15.91 11.27 17.11
C LEU A 423 -16.16 10.51 15.81
N GLY A 424 -16.22 11.22 14.71
CA GLY A 424 -16.65 10.67 13.44
C GLY A 424 -15.51 10.21 12.58
N ASP A 425 -14.30 10.82 12.74
CA ASP A 425 -13.17 10.45 11.91
C ASP A 425 -11.84 10.79 12.60
N ILE A 426 -10.77 10.07 12.21
CA ILE A 426 -9.41 10.20 12.73
C ILE A 426 -8.42 10.16 11.57
N GLU A 427 -7.44 11.06 11.60
CA GLU A 427 -6.27 10.97 10.74
C GLU A 427 -4.97 10.88 11.54
N VAL A 428 -4.08 9.98 11.13
CA VAL A 428 -2.73 9.87 11.71
C VAL A 428 -1.76 10.66 10.85
N LEU A 429 -1.41 11.86 11.31
CA LEU A 429 -0.54 12.78 10.59
C LEU A 429 0.91 12.24 10.45
N ASP A 430 1.68 12.82 9.54
CA ASP A 430 3.06 12.39 9.26
C ASP A 430 3.98 12.51 10.49
N ASP A 431 3.75 13.48 11.34
CA ASP A 431 4.53 13.71 12.58
C ASP A 431 4.04 12.86 13.77
N GLY A 432 3.08 11.96 13.53
CA GLY A 432 2.54 11.04 14.53
C GLY A 432 1.45 11.62 15.42
N ARG A 433 1.04 12.87 15.23
CA ARG A 433 -0.16 13.43 15.89
C ARG A 433 -1.43 12.79 15.30
N LEU A 434 -2.51 12.81 16.10
CA LEU A 434 -3.86 12.52 15.59
C LEU A 434 -4.60 13.83 15.33
N ALA A 435 -5.25 13.91 14.19
CA ALA A 435 -6.32 14.88 13.95
C ALA A 435 -7.66 14.16 14.19
N LEU A 436 -8.48 14.69 15.07
CA LEU A 436 -9.73 14.11 15.54
C LEU A 436 -10.86 15.02 15.08
N SER A 437 -11.78 14.51 14.27
CA SER A 437 -12.88 15.30 13.74
C SER A 437 -14.20 14.86 14.38
N TYR A 438 -14.87 15.80 15.03
CA TYR A 438 -16.10 15.56 15.77
C TYR A 438 -17.32 16.06 15.00
N ARG A 439 -18.30 15.20 14.91
CA ARG A 439 -19.64 15.49 14.39
C ARG A 439 -20.58 15.84 15.52
N ASP A 440 -21.54 16.71 15.26
CA ASP A 440 -22.63 16.95 16.18
C ASP A 440 -23.78 15.95 15.93
N ARG A 441 -23.89 14.91 16.79
CA ARG A 441 -24.93 13.88 16.69
C ARG A 441 -26.34 14.47 16.64
N ALA A 442 -26.61 15.54 17.40
CA ALA A 442 -27.92 16.18 17.39
C ALA A 442 -28.26 16.83 16.04
N GLY A 443 -27.25 17.23 15.26
CA GLY A 443 -27.44 17.68 13.89
C GLY A 443 -28.06 16.63 12.99
N ASP A 444 -27.67 15.36 13.15
CA ASP A 444 -28.23 14.24 12.40
C ASP A 444 -29.59 13.77 12.95
N GLN A 445 -29.82 13.94 14.24
CA GLN A 445 -31.09 13.61 14.89
C GLN A 445 -32.23 14.60 14.50
N TYR A 446 -31.86 15.87 14.33
CA TYR A 446 -32.85 16.91 14.13
C TYR A 446 -32.94 17.40 12.70
N GLY A 447 -31.88 17.26 11.91
CA GLY A 447 -31.82 17.70 10.52
C GLY A 447 -32.08 19.21 10.36
N PRO A 448 -32.33 19.66 9.11
CA PRO A 448 -32.43 21.06 8.81
C PRO A 448 -33.66 21.75 9.41
N MET A 449 -34.74 21.05 9.68
CA MET A 449 -35.95 21.60 10.27
C MET A 449 -36.76 20.57 11.05
N LEU A 450 -37.40 21.01 12.14
CA LEU A 450 -38.34 20.27 12.95
C LEU A 450 -39.70 20.91 12.91
N TYR A 451 -40.75 20.13 12.63
CA TYR A 451 -42.10 20.52 12.95
C TYR A 451 -42.30 20.44 14.46
N TYR A 452 -42.87 21.48 15.04
CA TYR A 452 -43.12 21.50 16.47
C TYR A 452 -44.46 22.14 16.77
N GLY A 453 -45.52 21.37 16.80
CA GLY A 453 -46.81 21.67 17.38
C GLY A 453 -47.45 23.03 17.05
N GLN A 454 -48.73 23.13 17.27
CA GLN A 454 -49.43 24.43 17.26
C GLN A 454 -48.99 25.26 18.46
N GLN A 455 -48.62 26.49 18.22
CA GLN A 455 -48.48 27.46 19.28
C GLN A 455 -49.86 27.83 19.85
N THR A 456 -49.91 28.41 21.07
CA THR A 456 -51.14 28.87 21.73
C THR A 456 -51.95 29.87 20.92
N ASN A 457 -51.35 30.48 19.87
CA ASN A 457 -52.02 31.40 18.94
C ASN A 457 -52.48 30.71 17.64
N GLY A 458 -52.40 29.38 17.53
CA GLY A 458 -52.82 28.64 16.34
C GLY A 458 -51.82 28.61 15.18
N SER A 459 -50.67 29.28 15.27
CA SER A 459 -49.66 29.24 14.26
C SER A 459 -48.74 28.00 14.40
N GLN A 460 -48.26 27.48 13.28
CA GLN A 460 -47.28 26.39 13.30
C GLN A 460 -45.89 27.00 13.44
N ALA A 461 -45.14 26.59 14.48
CA ALA A 461 -43.74 26.98 14.65
C ALA A 461 -42.83 25.86 14.15
N TYR A 462 -41.96 26.22 13.25
CA TYR A 462 -40.85 25.36 12.84
C TYR A 462 -39.61 25.67 13.67
N ARG A 463 -38.78 24.68 13.93
CA ARG A 463 -37.54 24.84 14.66
C ARG A 463 -36.38 24.36 13.79
N HIS A 464 -35.33 25.14 13.81
CA HIS A 464 -34.11 24.89 13.07
C HIS A 464 -32.98 24.53 14.05
N TYR A 465 -32.33 23.39 13.85
CA TYR A 465 -31.15 23.01 14.60
C TYR A 465 -29.91 23.56 13.91
N THR A 466 -28.98 24.18 14.65
CA THR A 466 -27.70 24.60 14.17
C THR A 466 -26.63 23.68 14.75
N PRO A 467 -26.09 22.75 13.97
CA PRO A 467 -25.03 21.87 14.43
C PRO A 467 -23.71 22.64 14.57
N ALA A 468 -22.84 22.10 15.43
CA ALA A 468 -21.47 22.56 15.58
C ALA A 468 -20.57 21.35 15.87
N GLY A 469 -19.77 20.97 14.91
CA GLY A 469 -18.72 19.99 15.07
C GLY A 469 -17.44 20.60 15.64
N ASP A 470 -16.31 19.94 15.45
CA ASP A 470 -15.01 20.39 15.93
C ASP A 470 -13.88 19.60 15.29
N ILE A 471 -12.71 20.17 15.19
CA ILE A 471 -11.48 19.49 14.80
C ILE A 471 -10.41 19.73 15.87
N LEU A 472 -9.90 18.66 16.47
CA LEU A 472 -8.93 18.72 17.56
C LEU A 472 -7.65 17.97 17.20
N ALA A 473 -6.52 18.45 17.68
CA ALA A 473 -5.24 17.74 17.59
C ALA A 473 -4.92 17.03 18.92
N ALA A 474 -4.51 15.77 18.82
CA ALA A 474 -3.96 15.02 19.93
C ALA A 474 -2.51 14.64 19.64
N CYS A 475 -1.60 14.94 20.60
CA CYS A 475 -0.18 14.72 20.45
C CYS A 475 0.30 13.50 21.23
N PRO A 476 1.33 12.80 20.71
CA PRO A 476 1.97 11.71 21.44
C PRO A 476 2.48 12.15 22.80
N SER A 477 2.20 11.35 23.83
CA SER A 477 2.70 11.51 25.20
C SER A 477 3.13 10.13 25.70
N GLY A 478 4.35 9.72 25.39
CA GLY A 478 4.79 8.35 25.59
C GLY A 478 4.03 7.38 24.68
N ALA A 479 3.35 6.40 25.26
CA ALA A 479 2.54 5.43 24.53
C ALA A 479 1.08 5.88 24.30
N THR A 480 0.71 7.08 24.72
CA THR A 480 -0.66 7.62 24.68
C THR A 480 -0.72 8.95 23.94
N PHE A 481 -1.93 9.46 23.71
CA PHE A 481 -2.18 10.78 23.13
C PHE A 481 -2.94 11.69 24.10
N GLN A 482 -2.70 12.98 23.99
CA GLN A 482 -3.32 14.01 24.83
C GLN A 482 -3.63 15.27 24.02
N PHE A 483 -4.65 16.04 24.41
CA PHE A 483 -4.96 17.34 23.81
C PHE A 483 -3.93 18.44 24.11
N ALA A 484 -2.92 18.17 24.93
CA ALA A 484 -1.97 19.14 25.49
C ALA A 484 -1.04 19.86 24.50
N CYS A 485 -1.09 19.55 23.22
CA CYS A 485 -0.17 20.10 22.22
C CYS A 485 -0.67 21.31 21.45
N GLY A 486 -1.53 22.07 22.06
CA GLY A 486 -1.74 23.44 21.61
C GLY A 486 -2.92 23.68 20.71
N GLY A 487 -4.08 23.29 21.11
CA GLY A 487 -5.26 24.04 20.71
C GLY A 487 -6.07 23.51 19.57
N ASP A 488 -7.16 24.12 19.45
CA ASP A 488 -8.19 24.05 18.47
C ASP A 488 -7.70 24.41 17.07
N TRP A 489 -8.30 23.83 16.06
CA TRP A 489 -8.13 24.26 14.68
C TRP A 489 -9.05 25.47 14.43
N ALA A 490 -8.61 26.40 13.59
CA ALA A 490 -9.38 27.61 13.33
C ALA A 490 -10.54 27.32 12.36
N ASP A 491 -11.46 26.41 12.76
CA ASP A 491 -12.59 26.00 11.92
C ASP A 491 -13.81 26.94 11.99
N ASN A 492 -13.66 28.05 12.71
CA ASN A 492 -14.67 29.08 12.80
C ASN A 492 -14.94 29.76 11.46
N ALA A 493 -16.18 29.75 11.01
CA ALA A 493 -16.64 30.53 9.87
C ALA A 493 -17.04 31.95 10.29
N ALA A 494 -16.79 32.94 9.44
CA ALA A 494 -17.11 34.33 9.74
C ALA A 494 -18.63 34.55 9.90
N GLY A 495 -19.00 35.09 11.02
CA GLY A 495 -20.27 35.76 11.23
C GLY A 495 -21.32 35.03 12.02
N TRP A 496 -21.53 33.70 11.93
CA TRP A 496 -22.64 33.00 12.60
C TRP A 496 -22.37 31.53 12.95
N HIS A 497 -21.46 30.86 12.28
CA HIS A 497 -21.14 29.46 12.51
C HIS A 497 -19.69 29.32 12.95
N ASN A 498 -19.47 29.37 14.24
CA ASN A 498 -18.22 28.95 14.82
C ASN A 498 -18.30 27.45 15.03
N GLU A 499 -17.16 26.75 14.96
CA GLU A 499 -17.09 25.28 14.98
C GLU A 499 -17.84 24.70 13.76
N GLY A 500 -17.36 25.06 12.59
CA GLY A 500 -18.01 24.70 11.32
C GLY A 500 -17.70 23.31 10.82
N ALA A 501 -16.76 22.59 11.42
CA ALA A 501 -16.43 21.22 11.02
C ALA A 501 -17.63 20.27 11.18
N MET A 502 -17.81 19.34 10.23
CA MET A 502 -18.93 18.40 10.22
C MET A 502 -18.48 16.94 10.31
N SER A 503 -17.24 16.70 10.79
CA SER A 503 -16.56 15.41 10.67
C SER A 503 -16.20 15.07 9.20
N GLY A 504 -15.44 14.01 9.00
CA GLY A 504 -14.80 13.73 7.74
C GLY A 504 -13.53 14.56 7.59
N ILE A 505 -12.40 13.91 7.69
CA ILE A 505 -11.09 14.53 7.58
C ILE A 505 -10.19 13.66 6.73
N VAL A 506 -9.41 14.28 5.86
CA VAL A 506 -8.43 13.56 5.05
C VAL A 506 -7.09 14.27 5.03
N HIS A 507 -6.03 13.51 5.25
CA HIS A 507 -4.64 13.92 5.10
C HIS A 507 -3.94 13.12 4.02
N VAL A 508 -3.25 13.80 3.14
CA VAL A 508 -2.39 13.14 2.14
C VAL A 508 -0.96 13.15 2.66
N PRO A 509 -0.32 11.99 2.82
CA PRO A 509 1.05 11.89 3.31
C PRO A 509 2.03 12.80 2.55
N GLY A 510 2.91 13.48 3.29
CA GLY A 510 3.82 14.48 2.76
C GLY A 510 3.22 15.87 2.49
N SER A 511 1.91 16.05 2.73
CA SER A 511 1.23 17.33 2.62
C SER A 511 1.30 18.13 3.94
N ASP A 512 1.33 19.45 3.85
CA ASP A 512 1.15 20.33 4.99
C ASP A 512 -0.32 20.64 5.32
N ARG A 513 -1.27 19.88 4.74
CA ARG A 513 -2.70 20.13 4.82
C ARG A 513 -3.52 18.94 5.31
N VAL A 514 -4.68 19.28 5.88
CA VAL A 514 -5.83 18.39 6.02
C VAL A 514 -7.04 19.07 5.38
N LEU A 515 -7.95 18.27 4.83
CA LEU A 515 -9.27 18.74 4.43
C LEU A 515 -10.31 18.21 5.41
N THR A 516 -11.35 19.01 5.66
CA THR A 516 -12.53 18.57 6.42
C THR A 516 -13.81 19.10 5.81
N ASN A 517 -14.88 18.38 6.00
CA ASN A 517 -16.23 18.88 5.71
C ASN A 517 -16.61 19.99 6.67
N SER A 518 -17.17 21.06 6.14
CA SER A 518 -17.49 22.28 6.90
C SER A 518 -18.80 22.91 6.45
N ILE A 519 -19.50 23.50 7.42
CA ILE A 519 -20.55 24.48 7.16
C ILE A 519 -19.88 25.79 6.78
N ASP A 520 -20.48 26.52 5.86
CA ASP A 520 -20.01 27.82 5.38
C ASP A 520 -18.50 27.84 4.99
N PRO A 521 -18.05 26.95 4.11
CA PRO A 521 -16.63 26.77 3.81
C PRO A 521 -15.94 28.02 3.24
N ARG A 522 -16.72 28.99 2.73
CA ARG A 522 -16.23 30.26 2.19
C ARG A 522 -16.63 31.47 3.03
N ASP A 523 -17.04 31.25 4.28
CA ASP A 523 -17.60 32.28 5.15
C ASP A 523 -18.88 32.95 4.59
N VAL A 524 -19.63 32.22 3.77
CA VAL A 524 -20.93 32.62 3.22
C VAL A 524 -21.99 31.70 3.81
N ILE A 525 -23.04 32.31 4.37
CA ILE A 525 -24.14 31.59 5.06
C ILE A 525 -24.90 30.68 4.09
N ASP A 526 -25.33 29.51 4.62
CA ASP A 526 -26.13 28.50 3.94
C ASP A 526 -25.36 27.68 2.87
N GLU A 527 -24.05 27.53 3.02
CA GLU A 527 -23.21 26.66 2.20
C GLU A 527 -22.75 25.45 3.04
N SER A 528 -22.54 24.34 2.37
CA SER A 528 -21.83 23.15 2.91
C SER A 528 -20.78 22.70 1.91
N GLY A 529 -19.61 22.32 2.39
CA GLY A 529 -18.53 21.94 1.52
C GLY A 529 -17.27 21.54 2.28
N VAL A 530 -16.11 21.71 1.66
CA VAL A 530 -14.82 21.28 2.17
C VAL A 530 -13.93 22.49 2.42
N ARG A 531 -13.21 22.44 3.54
CA ARG A 531 -12.26 23.45 3.97
C ARG A 531 -10.89 22.83 4.19
N ALA A 532 -9.82 23.57 3.91
CA ALA A 532 -8.45 23.13 4.07
C ALA A 532 -7.78 23.84 5.26
N PHE A 533 -7.00 23.09 6.04
CA PHE A 533 -6.22 23.62 7.16
C PHE A 533 -4.77 23.19 7.05
N ASN A 534 -3.85 24.04 7.49
CA ASN A 534 -2.43 23.69 7.59
C ASN A 534 -2.17 22.87 8.86
N VAL A 535 -1.54 21.71 8.72
CA VAL A 535 -1.29 20.77 9.84
C VAL A 535 -0.41 21.36 10.94
N ASN A 536 0.46 22.30 10.62
CA ASN A 536 1.42 22.88 11.57
C ASN A 536 0.86 24.10 12.30
N THR A 537 0.19 25.00 11.56
CA THR A 537 -0.36 26.24 12.12
C THR A 537 -1.80 26.10 12.59
N ARG A 538 -2.50 25.07 12.14
CA ARG A 538 -3.93 24.82 12.35
C ARG A 538 -4.83 25.96 11.85
N ALA A 539 -4.29 26.88 11.10
CA ALA A 539 -5.02 27.94 10.45
C ALA A 539 -5.58 27.47 9.11
N VAL A 540 -6.62 28.14 8.65
CA VAL A 540 -7.17 27.91 7.31
C VAL A 540 -6.05 28.06 6.27
N SER A 541 -5.87 27.05 5.44
CA SER A 541 -4.86 27.04 4.38
C SER A 541 -5.37 27.83 3.19
N VAL A 542 -4.67 28.92 2.83
CA VAL A 542 -5.04 29.85 1.74
C VAL A 542 -4.20 29.67 0.48
N THR A 543 -3.49 28.57 0.29
CA THR A 543 -2.62 28.34 -0.88
C THR A 543 -2.97 27.07 -1.63
N PRO A 544 -2.92 27.07 -2.99
CA PRO A 544 -2.46 28.15 -3.87
C PRO A 544 -3.55 29.20 -4.12
N ALA A 545 -3.15 30.46 -4.11
CA ALA A 545 -4.03 31.59 -4.44
C ALA A 545 -4.56 31.51 -5.89
N PRO A 546 -5.80 32.04 -6.19
CA PRO A 546 -6.52 33.02 -5.40
C PRO A 546 -7.80 32.50 -4.72
N ALA A 547 -7.89 32.74 -3.43
CA ALA A 547 -9.11 33.03 -2.70
C ALA A 547 -10.23 31.99 -2.68
N ALA A 548 -9.95 30.74 -2.28
CA ALA A 548 -11.03 29.99 -1.66
C ALA A 548 -10.48 29.30 -0.40
N THR A 549 -10.86 29.79 0.75
CA THR A 549 -10.66 29.15 2.05
C THR A 549 -11.37 27.79 2.12
N GLY A 550 -12.24 27.49 1.14
CA GLY A 550 -13.01 26.28 1.02
C GLY A 550 -13.75 26.16 -0.32
N ARG A 551 -14.37 25.01 -0.56
CA ARG A 551 -15.21 24.70 -1.72
C ARG A 551 -16.63 24.41 -1.31
N VAL A 552 -17.58 25.05 -1.98
CA VAL A 552 -19.00 24.71 -1.82
C VAL A 552 -19.27 23.41 -2.58
N VAL A 553 -19.89 22.47 -1.89
CA VAL A 553 -20.36 21.22 -2.45
C VAL A 553 -21.86 21.27 -2.69
N THR A 554 -22.60 21.84 -1.74
CA THR A 554 -24.04 21.97 -1.85
C THR A 554 -24.57 23.16 -1.03
N THR A 555 -25.69 23.70 -1.45
CA THR A 555 -26.48 24.67 -0.70
C THR A 555 -27.80 24.08 -0.19
N ALA A 556 -27.98 22.76 -0.34
CA ALA A 556 -29.26 22.09 -0.09
C ALA A 556 -29.62 21.96 1.39
N PHE A 557 -28.63 21.90 2.27
CA PHE A 557 -28.86 21.63 3.69
C PHE A 557 -28.98 22.87 4.57
N PHE A 558 -28.80 24.05 4.01
CA PHE A 558 -28.75 25.30 4.79
C PHE A 558 -27.71 25.21 5.92
N LYS A 559 -28.19 25.05 7.15
CA LYS A 559 -27.40 25.00 8.38
C LYS A 559 -27.33 23.60 8.99
N ALA A 560 -27.76 22.54 8.27
CA ALA A 560 -27.72 21.19 8.77
C ALA A 560 -26.53 20.41 8.24
N GLN A 561 -26.12 19.40 8.98
CA GLN A 561 -25.15 18.42 8.51
C GLN A 561 -25.74 17.61 7.37
N GLY A 562 -24.98 17.46 6.29
CA GLY A 562 -25.45 16.76 5.11
C GLY A 562 -24.31 16.11 4.30
N LEU A 563 -23.06 16.26 4.75
CA LEU A 563 -21.90 15.66 4.15
C LEU A 563 -21.42 14.45 4.97
N ALA A 564 -20.92 13.48 4.26
CA ALA A 564 -20.34 12.26 4.79
C ALA A 564 -18.84 12.46 5.10
N ASP A 565 -18.14 11.37 5.32
CA ASP A 565 -16.71 11.34 5.47
C ASP A 565 -15.95 11.78 4.21
N LEU A 566 -14.63 11.96 4.33
CA LEU A 566 -13.71 12.29 3.24
C LEU A 566 -12.61 11.25 3.18
N ASP A 567 -12.33 10.72 1.99
CA ASP A 567 -11.12 9.94 1.76
C ASP A 567 -10.51 10.27 0.39
N ALA A 568 -9.18 10.15 0.28
CA ALA A 568 -8.42 10.50 -0.90
C ALA A 568 -7.95 9.26 -1.65
N PHE A 569 -8.05 9.30 -2.96
CA PHE A 569 -7.35 8.33 -3.79
C PHE A 569 -5.86 8.62 -3.76
N VAL A 570 -5.22 8.22 -2.68
CA VAL A 570 -3.77 8.13 -2.61
C VAL A 570 -3.39 6.77 -3.16
N GLN A 571 -3.01 6.76 -4.43
CA GLN A 571 -2.59 5.53 -5.08
C GLN A 571 -1.49 4.87 -4.26
N LEU A 572 -1.57 3.56 -4.06
CA LEU A 572 -0.58 2.81 -3.31
C LEU A 572 0.81 3.11 -3.83
N VAL A 573 1.54 3.90 -3.07
CA VAL A 573 2.90 4.26 -3.37
C VAL A 573 3.77 3.16 -2.79
N THR A 574 3.73 1.98 -3.43
CA THR A 574 4.60 0.89 -3.05
C THR A 574 6.03 1.23 -3.42
N GLN A 575 6.93 0.80 -2.59
CA GLN A 575 8.36 0.77 -2.86
C GLN A 575 8.82 -0.65 -2.71
N GLN A 576 9.75 -1.02 -3.56
CA GLN A 576 10.40 -2.31 -3.49
C GLN A 576 11.89 -2.15 -3.77
N ILE A 577 12.71 -2.88 -3.03
CA ILE A 577 14.15 -3.01 -3.30
C ILE A 577 14.51 -4.49 -3.38
N GLY A 578 15.47 -4.84 -4.20
CA GLY A 578 16.00 -6.18 -4.43
C GLY A 578 17.05 -6.11 -5.53
N ASN A 579 17.58 -7.22 -6.15
CA ASN A 579 16.67 -8.31 -6.41
C ASN A 579 17.28 -9.73 -6.31
N ARG A 580 18.62 -9.97 -6.51
CA ARG A 580 19.07 -11.34 -6.79
C ARG A 580 20.33 -11.75 -6.05
N VAL A 581 20.38 -13.02 -5.60
CA VAL A 581 21.58 -13.73 -5.18
C VAL A 581 21.94 -14.76 -6.25
N TRP A 582 23.18 -14.73 -6.78
CA TRP A 582 23.57 -15.51 -7.96
C TRP A 582 25.02 -16.01 -7.90
N ILE A 583 25.35 -16.98 -8.76
CA ILE A 583 26.72 -17.51 -8.90
C ILE A 583 27.37 -16.91 -10.14
N ASP A 584 28.36 -16.09 -9.91
CA ASP A 584 29.28 -15.58 -10.90
C ASP A 584 30.28 -16.68 -11.27
N THR A 585 30.01 -17.33 -12.40
CA THR A 585 30.77 -18.54 -12.80
C THR A 585 32.08 -18.21 -13.48
N ASP A 586 32.17 -17.08 -14.14
CA ASP A 586 33.39 -16.64 -14.87
C ASP A 586 34.17 -15.57 -14.10
N ARG A 587 33.63 -15.05 -12.98
CA ARG A 587 34.27 -14.16 -12.02
C ARG A 587 34.52 -12.75 -12.55
N ASP A 588 33.68 -12.29 -13.42
CA ASP A 588 33.78 -10.94 -13.97
C ASP A 588 32.96 -9.89 -13.20
N GLY A 589 32.08 -10.34 -12.29
CA GLY A 589 31.23 -9.50 -11.44
C GLY A 589 29.96 -9.02 -12.11
N VAL A 590 29.64 -9.56 -13.30
CA VAL A 590 28.44 -9.19 -14.08
C VAL A 590 27.53 -10.40 -14.20
N GLN A 591 26.23 -10.20 -14.06
CA GLN A 591 25.24 -11.27 -14.22
C GLN A 591 25.06 -11.65 -15.69
N ASP A 592 25.58 -12.79 -16.09
CA ASP A 592 25.48 -13.27 -17.47
C ASP A 592 24.40 -14.31 -17.70
N GLY A 593 24.01 -14.47 -18.98
CA GLY A 593 23.09 -15.52 -19.38
C GLY A 593 23.63 -16.90 -18.96
N GLY A 594 22.79 -17.72 -18.32
CA GLY A 594 23.19 -19.06 -17.87
C GLY A 594 23.78 -19.12 -16.47
N GLU A 595 24.07 -18.01 -15.82
CA GLU A 595 24.49 -17.99 -14.42
C GLU A 595 23.32 -18.27 -13.49
N PRO A 596 23.46 -19.24 -12.57
CA PRO A 596 22.32 -19.66 -11.75
C PRO A 596 22.09 -18.71 -10.58
N GLY A 597 20.82 -18.45 -10.28
CA GLY A 597 20.43 -17.88 -9.00
C GLY A 597 20.60 -18.88 -7.84
N VAL A 598 20.69 -18.39 -6.62
CA VAL A 598 20.86 -19.20 -5.41
C VAL A 598 19.60 -19.10 -4.55
N GLY A 599 18.78 -20.14 -4.55
CA GLY A 599 17.57 -20.21 -3.73
C GLY A 599 17.82 -20.62 -2.28
N GLY A 600 16.91 -20.18 -1.38
CA GLY A 600 16.93 -20.56 0.04
C GLY A 600 17.97 -19.80 0.87
N VAL A 601 18.53 -18.69 0.38
CA VAL A 601 19.41 -17.80 1.13
C VAL A 601 18.56 -16.82 1.93
N GLN A 602 18.79 -16.70 3.23
CA GLN A 602 18.13 -15.68 4.03
C GLN A 602 18.72 -14.30 3.76
N VAL A 603 17.87 -13.35 3.43
CA VAL A 603 18.23 -11.94 3.27
C VAL A 603 17.54 -11.14 4.37
N SER A 604 18.28 -10.27 5.05
CA SER A 604 17.80 -9.47 6.17
C SER A 604 17.94 -7.98 5.88
N LEU A 605 16.92 -7.19 6.17
CA LEU A 605 16.91 -5.74 6.04
C LEU A 605 17.08 -5.08 7.41
N TYR A 606 18.08 -4.22 7.54
CA TYR A 606 18.36 -3.49 8.78
C TYR A 606 18.31 -1.98 8.59
N LYS A 607 17.75 -1.29 9.58
CA LYS A 607 17.84 0.19 9.74
C LYS A 607 18.77 0.49 10.92
N GLY A 608 20.00 0.86 10.63
CA GLY A 608 21.06 0.86 11.65
C GLY A 608 21.28 -0.56 12.20
N ASP A 609 21.13 -0.75 13.53
CA ASP A 609 21.24 -2.06 14.16
C ASP A 609 19.88 -2.76 14.37
N GLN A 610 18.78 -2.15 13.94
CA GLN A 610 17.45 -2.71 14.09
C GLN A 610 17.10 -3.57 12.87
N LEU A 611 16.76 -4.84 13.10
CA LEU A 611 16.17 -5.71 12.08
C LEU A 611 14.77 -5.20 11.74
N VAL A 612 14.51 -4.94 10.47
CA VAL A 612 13.23 -4.49 9.94
C VAL A 612 12.43 -5.67 9.40
N ALA A 613 13.06 -6.47 8.51
CA ALA A 613 12.41 -7.62 7.87
C ALA A 613 13.44 -8.69 7.50
N THR A 614 12.95 -9.91 7.23
CA THR A 614 13.71 -11.00 6.64
C THR A 614 12.89 -11.67 5.55
N THR A 615 13.56 -12.10 4.47
CA THR A 615 12.98 -12.92 3.42
C THR A 615 13.94 -14.05 3.04
N GLU A 616 13.53 -15.00 2.21
CA GLU A 616 14.41 -16.02 1.62
C GLU A 616 14.36 -15.88 0.10
N THR A 617 15.50 -16.10 -0.56
CA THR A 617 15.54 -16.11 -2.01
C THR A 617 14.73 -17.29 -2.57
N ASP A 618 14.01 -17.04 -3.67
CA ASP A 618 13.29 -18.06 -4.43
C ASP A 618 14.24 -18.98 -5.23
N ALA A 619 13.69 -19.88 -6.04
CA ALA A 619 14.49 -20.81 -6.85
C ALA A 619 15.35 -20.10 -7.93
N ASN A 620 15.01 -18.89 -8.32
CA ASN A 620 15.78 -18.06 -9.27
C ASN A 620 16.82 -17.19 -8.56
N GLY A 621 16.87 -17.25 -7.23
CA GLY A 621 17.74 -16.42 -6.39
C GLY A 621 17.14 -15.04 -6.09
N GLU A 622 15.88 -14.79 -6.41
CA GLU A 622 15.26 -13.47 -6.27
C GLU A 622 14.75 -13.24 -4.84
N TYR A 623 14.87 -11.99 -4.37
CA TYR A 623 14.39 -11.52 -3.09
C TYR A 623 13.92 -10.07 -3.19
N TYR A 624 12.91 -9.70 -2.41
CA TYR A 624 12.39 -8.34 -2.40
C TYR A 624 12.01 -7.92 -0.97
N PHE A 625 12.18 -6.61 -0.70
CA PHE A 625 11.61 -5.93 0.46
C PHE A 625 10.72 -4.80 -0.03
N ALA A 626 9.50 -4.75 0.46
CA ALA A 626 8.50 -3.79 0.05
C ALA A 626 8.07 -2.89 1.22
N THR A 627 7.26 -1.89 0.94
CA THR A 627 6.63 -1.04 1.95
C THR A 627 5.86 -1.86 3.01
N ALA A 628 5.26 -2.98 2.60
CA ALA A 628 4.56 -3.89 3.52
C ALA A 628 5.49 -4.55 4.56
N ASP A 629 6.78 -4.66 4.25
CA ASP A 629 7.82 -5.20 5.14
C ASP A 629 8.45 -4.14 6.04
N GLY A 630 7.97 -2.89 5.98
CA GLY A 630 8.49 -1.76 6.74
C GLY A 630 9.56 -0.95 6.02
N LEU A 631 9.69 -1.09 4.71
CA LEU A 631 10.56 -0.23 3.91
C LEU A 631 9.98 1.19 3.85
N GLU A 632 10.73 2.18 4.28
CA GLU A 632 10.39 3.59 4.24
C GLU A 632 11.14 4.29 3.10
N ALA A 633 10.53 5.34 2.53
CA ALA A 633 11.11 6.10 1.42
C ALA A 633 12.37 6.88 1.81
N SER A 634 13.30 7.02 0.87
CA SER A 634 14.51 7.84 0.99
C SER A 634 15.28 7.61 2.30
N THR A 635 15.31 6.37 2.74
CA THR A 635 15.86 5.95 4.03
C THR A 635 17.07 5.03 3.82
N GLY A 636 18.10 5.22 4.64
CA GLY A 636 19.30 4.39 4.63
C GLY A 636 19.05 3.05 5.33
N TYR A 637 19.39 1.97 4.64
CA TYR A 637 19.32 0.60 5.14
C TYR A 637 20.62 -0.15 4.88
N GLN A 638 20.76 -1.32 5.49
CA GLN A 638 21.76 -2.30 5.15
C GLN A 638 21.06 -3.64 4.86
N ILE A 639 21.30 -4.19 3.68
CA ILE A 639 20.88 -5.56 3.34
C ILE A 639 22.00 -6.48 3.80
N ARG A 640 21.65 -7.56 4.50
CA ARG A 640 22.61 -8.52 5.05
C ARG A 640 22.25 -9.96 4.68
N LEU A 641 23.25 -10.72 4.26
CA LEU A 641 23.22 -12.17 4.25
C LEU A 641 23.93 -12.61 5.52
N ASP A 642 23.19 -12.84 6.58
CA ASP A 642 23.71 -12.97 7.94
C ASP A 642 23.31 -14.26 8.67
N ARG A 643 22.59 -15.17 7.97
CA ARG A 643 22.27 -16.49 8.53
C ARG A 643 23.48 -17.41 8.45
N PRO A 644 24.08 -17.85 9.58
CA PRO A 644 25.28 -18.68 9.55
C PRO A 644 25.10 -20.05 8.84
N ALA A 645 23.88 -20.56 8.81
CA ALA A 645 23.55 -21.83 8.16
C ALA A 645 23.76 -21.78 6.64
N ASP A 646 23.62 -20.61 6.01
CA ASP A 646 23.77 -20.45 4.57
C ASP A 646 25.21 -20.66 4.10
N PHE A 647 26.17 -20.27 4.94
CA PHE A 647 27.61 -20.39 4.68
C PHE A 647 28.24 -21.67 5.28
N ALA A 648 27.49 -22.40 6.12
CA ALA A 648 27.95 -23.64 6.71
C ALA A 648 27.98 -24.80 5.68
N ALA A 649 28.69 -25.88 5.99
CA ALA A 649 28.70 -27.07 5.15
C ALA A 649 27.27 -27.61 4.91
N GLY A 650 26.87 -27.67 3.64
CA GLY A 650 25.50 -28.04 3.22
C GLY A 650 24.54 -26.88 3.05
N GLY A 651 24.92 -25.67 3.40
CA GLY A 651 24.16 -24.46 3.10
C GLY A 651 24.31 -24.00 1.65
N PRO A 652 23.41 -23.14 1.15
CA PRO A 652 23.39 -22.73 -0.25
C PRO A 652 24.63 -21.96 -0.71
N LEU A 653 25.33 -21.26 0.20
CA LEU A 653 26.54 -20.50 -0.06
C LEU A 653 27.82 -21.15 0.55
N ALA A 654 27.78 -22.43 0.87
CA ALA A 654 28.89 -23.13 1.51
C ALA A 654 30.17 -23.08 0.66
N GLY A 655 31.21 -22.42 1.16
CA GLY A 655 32.51 -22.28 0.48
C GLY A 655 32.55 -21.23 -0.62
N TYR A 656 31.45 -20.57 -0.92
CA TYR A 656 31.43 -19.43 -1.87
C TYR A 656 31.94 -18.15 -1.21
N THR A 657 32.46 -17.25 -2.00
CA THR A 657 32.85 -15.90 -1.56
C THR A 657 32.24 -14.85 -2.48
N PRO A 658 31.94 -13.64 -1.99
CA PRO A 658 31.39 -12.56 -2.84
C PRO A 658 32.32 -12.29 -4.03
N THR A 659 31.73 -11.97 -5.17
CA THR A 659 32.43 -11.54 -6.36
C THR A 659 32.84 -10.07 -6.29
N THR A 660 33.44 -9.55 -7.38
CA THR A 660 33.78 -8.13 -7.51
C THR A 660 32.50 -7.28 -7.49
N THR A 661 32.48 -6.26 -6.64
CA THR A 661 31.39 -5.32 -6.58
C THR A 661 31.49 -4.23 -7.62
N GLU A 662 30.35 -3.68 -8.05
CA GLU A 662 30.24 -2.54 -8.98
C GLU A 662 31.01 -2.77 -10.30
N ALA A 663 30.93 -3.99 -10.83
CA ALA A 663 31.55 -4.35 -12.08
C ALA A 663 30.81 -3.77 -13.29
N GLY A 664 31.49 -3.07 -14.17
CA GLY A 664 30.88 -2.45 -15.35
C GLY A 664 30.24 -1.10 -15.06
N ALA A 665 29.32 -0.69 -15.94
CA ALA A 665 28.61 0.60 -15.83
C ALA A 665 27.10 0.45 -15.59
N ASP A 666 26.60 -0.76 -15.65
CA ASP A 666 25.17 -1.09 -15.51
C ASP A 666 24.94 -1.71 -14.15
N ARG A 667 24.36 -0.95 -13.25
CA ARG A 667 24.04 -1.35 -11.87
C ARG A 667 22.98 -2.43 -11.76
N SER A 668 22.21 -2.66 -12.81
CA SER A 668 21.14 -3.66 -12.80
C SER A 668 21.63 -5.10 -13.00
N ILE A 669 22.93 -5.27 -13.22
CA ILE A 669 23.55 -6.58 -13.50
C ILE A 669 24.90 -6.77 -12.76
N ASP A 670 25.27 -5.88 -11.86
CA ASP A 670 26.50 -5.99 -11.06
C ASP A 670 26.22 -6.61 -9.66
N SER A 671 27.23 -6.67 -8.81
CA SER A 671 27.12 -7.12 -7.42
C SER A 671 27.36 -5.98 -6.44
N ASN A 672 26.55 -5.89 -5.38
CA ASN A 672 26.70 -4.89 -4.32
C ASN A 672 27.24 -5.50 -3.00
N GLY A 673 27.33 -6.81 -2.93
CA GLY A 673 27.66 -7.53 -1.70
C GLY A 673 29.14 -7.45 -1.29
N VAL A 674 29.44 -6.88 -0.13
CA VAL A 674 30.77 -6.78 0.45
C VAL A 674 30.92 -7.73 1.64
N GLN A 675 32.01 -8.51 1.66
CA GLN A 675 32.31 -9.39 2.81
C GLN A 675 32.63 -8.55 4.04
N ASN A 676 31.89 -8.79 5.11
CA ASN A 676 32.09 -8.14 6.42
C ASN A 676 32.19 -9.22 7.52
N GLY A 677 33.40 -9.70 7.78
CA GLY A 677 33.60 -10.81 8.70
C GLY A 677 32.94 -12.11 8.24
N ALA A 678 31.95 -12.58 9.01
CA ALA A 678 31.20 -13.81 8.69
C ALA A 678 29.91 -13.57 7.87
N ILE A 679 29.60 -12.34 7.54
CA ILE A 679 28.39 -11.95 6.81
C ILE A 679 28.75 -11.18 5.53
N VAL A 680 27.77 -11.07 4.61
CA VAL A 680 27.90 -10.23 3.43
C VAL A 680 26.87 -9.10 3.53
N THR A 681 27.29 -7.86 3.23
CA THR A 681 26.46 -6.69 3.44
C THR A 681 26.48 -5.76 2.23
N ALA A 682 25.36 -5.07 1.99
CA ALA A 682 25.27 -3.94 1.08
C ALA A 682 24.59 -2.76 1.78
N ASP A 683 25.22 -1.57 1.78
CA ASP A 683 24.59 -0.35 2.22
C ASP A 683 23.73 0.22 1.09
N VAL A 684 22.46 0.45 1.37
CA VAL A 684 21.48 0.86 0.37
C VAL A 684 20.71 2.08 0.86
N THR A 685 20.23 2.90 -0.06
CA THR A 685 19.26 3.93 0.24
C THR A 685 18.00 3.62 -0.56
N SER A 686 16.88 3.42 0.11
CA SER A 686 15.61 3.18 -0.56
C SER A 686 15.26 4.36 -1.45
N PRO A 687 14.62 4.13 -2.60
CA PRO A 687 14.24 5.20 -3.51
C PRO A 687 13.20 6.15 -2.90
N ALA A 688 12.88 7.23 -3.59
CA ALA A 688 11.78 8.11 -3.22
C ALA A 688 10.46 7.33 -3.26
N ALA A 689 9.46 7.81 -2.51
CA ALA A 689 8.13 7.20 -2.48
C ALA A 689 7.59 6.95 -3.90
N GLY A 690 7.06 5.74 -4.13
CA GLY A 690 6.52 5.30 -5.42
C GLY A 690 7.53 4.94 -6.48
N ARG A 691 8.76 4.71 -6.09
CA ARG A 691 9.79 4.21 -6.98
C ARG A 691 10.39 2.93 -6.42
N ASP A 692 10.65 1.99 -7.31
CA ASP A 692 11.31 0.72 -7.02
C ASP A 692 12.77 0.77 -7.46
N ASP A 693 13.64 0.00 -6.80
CA ASP A 693 15.05 -0.15 -7.14
C ASP A 693 15.45 -1.63 -7.00
N HIS A 694 15.52 -2.32 -8.13
CA HIS A 694 15.87 -3.73 -8.24
C HIS A 694 17.32 -3.93 -8.69
N THR A 695 18.24 -3.07 -8.21
CA THR A 695 19.65 -3.10 -8.56
C THR A 695 20.57 -3.53 -7.41
N PHE A 696 20.00 -4.12 -6.35
CA PHE A 696 20.78 -4.59 -5.20
C PHE A 696 20.98 -6.10 -5.25
N ASP A 697 22.09 -6.50 -5.86
CA ASP A 697 22.41 -7.88 -6.18
C ASP A 697 23.61 -8.41 -5.39
N PHE A 698 23.66 -9.74 -5.17
CA PHE A 698 24.72 -10.41 -4.44
C PHE A 698 25.30 -11.55 -5.26
N GLY A 699 26.40 -11.27 -5.96
CA GLY A 699 27.14 -12.27 -6.72
C GLY A 699 28.14 -13.03 -5.88
N PHE A 700 28.25 -14.33 -6.13
CA PHE A 700 29.16 -15.22 -5.43
C PHE A 700 30.00 -16.06 -6.41
N VAL A 701 31.28 -16.15 -6.16
CA VAL A 701 32.17 -16.99 -6.92
C VAL A 701 32.37 -18.36 -6.25
N PRO A 702 32.35 -19.45 -7.02
CA PRO A 702 32.58 -20.79 -6.48
C PRO A 702 33.98 -20.95 -5.89
N PRO A 703 34.14 -21.82 -4.88
CA PRO A 703 35.45 -22.10 -4.32
C PRO A 703 36.39 -22.64 -5.39
N LEU A 704 37.67 -22.28 -5.30
CA LEU A 704 38.71 -22.82 -6.19
C LEU A 704 39.21 -24.16 -5.66
N VAL A 705 39.40 -25.08 -6.58
CA VAL A 705 39.94 -26.42 -6.32
C VAL A 705 41.20 -26.65 -7.12
N SER A 706 41.93 -27.71 -6.77
CA SER A 706 43.12 -28.15 -7.52
C SER A 706 42.93 -29.60 -7.94
N ILE A 707 43.40 -29.92 -9.12
CA ILE A 707 43.48 -31.28 -9.67
C ILE A 707 44.94 -31.62 -9.88
N GLY A 708 45.43 -32.68 -9.28
CA GLY A 708 46.83 -33.10 -9.46
C GLY A 708 47.11 -34.46 -8.85
N ASP A 709 48.18 -35.08 -9.29
CA ASP A 709 48.66 -36.36 -8.79
C ASP A 709 50.05 -36.63 -9.39
N TYR A 710 50.50 -37.88 -9.33
CA TYR A 710 51.78 -38.34 -9.79
C TYR A 710 51.69 -39.08 -11.12
N VAL A 711 52.74 -38.98 -11.93
CA VAL A 711 52.97 -39.82 -13.11
C VAL A 711 54.17 -40.74 -12.83
N TRP A 712 53.95 -42.02 -12.93
CA TRP A 712 54.98 -43.06 -12.66
C TRP A 712 54.93 -44.15 -13.71
N ILE A 713 55.99 -44.98 -13.75
CA ILE A 713 56.03 -46.18 -14.56
C ILE A 713 55.63 -47.35 -13.74
N ASP A 714 54.49 -47.92 -14.02
CA ASP A 714 53.97 -49.19 -13.43
C ASP A 714 54.80 -50.37 -13.98
N GLN A 715 55.86 -50.72 -13.27
CA GLN A 715 56.77 -51.76 -13.72
C GLN A 715 56.21 -53.15 -13.54
N ASN A 716 55.46 -53.39 -12.49
CA ASN A 716 54.88 -54.68 -12.18
C ASN A 716 53.50 -54.89 -12.81
N ARG A 717 52.91 -53.83 -13.40
CA ARG A 717 51.58 -53.81 -14.06
C ARG A 717 50.40 -54.15 -13.16
N ASP A 718 50.50 -53.74 -11.91
CA ASP A 718 49.38 -53.97 -10.94
C ASP A 718 48.40 -52.81 -10.86
N GLY A 719 48.69 -51.72 -11.51
CA GLY A 719 47.86 -50.48 -11.54
C GLY A 719 47.96 -49.65 -10.26
N GLN A 720 48.90 -49.96 -9.37
CA GLN A 720 49.10 -49.27 -8.10
C GLN A 720 50.49 -48.61 -8.08
N GLN A 721 50.60 -47.42 -7.54
CA GLN A 721 51.89 -46.77 -7.29
C GLN A 721 52.58 -47.41 -6.09
N THR A 722 53.65 -48.17 -6.34
CA THR A 722 54.39 -48.90 -5.31
C THR A 722 55.81 -48.36 -5.11
N THR A 723 56.36 -48.58 -3.91
CA THR A 723 57.70 -48.13 -3.57
C THR A 723 58.73 -48.80 -4.48
N GLY A 724 59.53 -47.95 -5.18
CA GLY A 724 60.57 -48.39 -6.09
C GLY A 724 60.24 -48.23 -7.57
N GLU A 725 59.01 -47.93 -7.89
CA GLU A 725 58.61 -47.59 -9.24
C GLU A 725 59.10 -46.18 -9.65
N PRO A 726 59.71 -46.04 -10.88
CA PRO A 726 60.23 -44.77 -11.32
C PRO A 726 59.14 -43.75 -11.57
N VAL A 727 59.34 -42.54 -11.06
CA VAL A 727 58.51 -41.38 -11.37
C VAL A 727 58.84 -40.82 -12.73
N VAL A 728 57.95 -40.09 -13.37
CA VAL A 728 58.14 -39.52 -14.70
C VAL A 728 58.27 -37.98 -14.59
N PRO A 729 59.45 -37.43 -14.47
CA PRO A 729 59.69 -35.99 -14.51
C PRO A 729 59.59 -35.41 -15.92
N GLY A 730 59.07 -34.17 -16.02
CA GLY A 730 59.06 -33.40 -17.29
C GLY A 730 57.97 -33.88 -18.27
N ALA A 731 57.07 -34.74 -17.89
CA ALA A 731 55.89 -35.10 -18.71
C ALA A 731 54.94 -33.89 -18.85
N THR A 732 54.58 -33.56 -20.07
CA THR A 732 53.59 -32.50 -20.32
C THR A 732 52.20 -33.05 -20.08
N VAL A 733 51.48 -32.44 -19.12
CA VAL A 733 50.10 -32.77 -18.79
C VAL A 733 49.22 -31.60 -19.19
N LYS A 734 48.10 -31.90 -19.85
CA LYS A 734 47.11 -30.88 -20.25
C LYS A 734 45.82 -31.08 -19.53
N LEU A 735 45.20 -29.97 -19.18
CA LEU A 735 43.81 -29.91 -18.67
C LEU A 735 42.92 -29.41 -19.81
N LEU A 736 41.87 -30.16 -20.11
CA LEU A 736 40.95 -29.85 -21.18
C LEU A 736 39.58 -29.56 -20.56
N ASP A 737 38.82 -28.64 -21.17
CA ASP A 737 37.43 -28.38 -20.86
C ASP A 737 36.49 -29.53 -21.33
N ALA A 738 35.19 -29.37 -21.11
CA ALA A 738 34.20 -30.34 -21.53
C ALA A 738 34.08 -30.49 -23.06
N GLN A 739 34.51 -29.49 -23.80
CA GLN A 739 34.55 -29.44 -25.29
C GLN A 739 35.84 -30.01 -25.87
N GLY A 740 36.82 -30.33 -25.03
CA GLY A 740 38.13 -30.86 -25.44
C GLY A 740 39.18 -29.78 -25.77
N ASN A 741 38.94 -28.53 -25.47
CA ASN A 741 39.92 -27.45 -25.63
C ASN A 741 40.92 -27.47 -24.47
N VAL A 742 42.19 -27.14 -24.74
CA VAL A 742 43.22 -27.05 -23.70
C VAL A 742 43.02 -25.78 -22.87
N VAL A 743 42.68 -25.94 -21.58
CA VAL A 743 42.51 -24.83 -20.62
C VAL A 743 43.83 -24.45 -19.95
N LYS A 744 44.57 -25.46 -19.49
CA LYS A 744 45.88 -25.29 -18.83
C LYS A 744 46.86 -26.38 -19.26
N THR A 745 48.14 -26.08 -19.22
CA THR A 745 49.22 -27.03 -19.45
C THR A 745 50.24 -26.92 -18.32
N THR A 746 50.69 -28.04 -17.78
CA THR A 746 51.75 -28.11 -16.78
C THR A 746 52.75 -29.20 -17.15
N THR A 747 53.87 -29.33 -16.45
CA THR A 747 54.82 -30.43 -16.55
C THR A 747 55.01 -31.04 -15.18
N THR A 748 55.23 -32.38 -15.15
CA THR A 748 55.56 -33.04 -13.89
C THR A 748 56.92 -32.57 -13.38
N ASP A 749 57.01 -32.41 -12.05
CA ASP A 749 58.24 -32.05 -11.34
C ASP A 749 59.26 -33.23 -11.28
N VAL A 750 60.37 -33.03 -10.55
CA VAL A 750 61.37 -34.04 -10.36
C VAL A 750 60.91 -35.29 -9.65
N ASN A 751 59.79 -35.21 -8.94
CA ASN A 751 59.13 -36.34 -8.26
C ASN A 751 57.97 -36.93 -9.06
N GLY A 752 57.79 -36.51 -10.31
CA GLY A 752 56.67 -36.91 -11.16
C GLY A 752 55.32 -36.29 -10.79
N TYR A 753 55.26 -35.28 -9.89
CA TYR A 753 54.05 -34.64 -9.45
C TYR A 753 53.61 -33.52 -10.40
N TYR A 754 52.34 -33.42 -10.70
CA TYR A 754 51.70 -32.29 -11.39
C TYR A 754 50.49 -31.79 -10.63
N ALA A 755 50.17 -30.50 -10.80
CA ALA A 755 48.95 -29.91 -10.29
C ALA A 755 48.45 -28.80 -11.21
N PHE A 756 47.15 -28.70 -11.34
CA PHE A 756 46.43 -27.56 -11.87
C PHE A 756 45.68 -26.92 -10.70
N THR A 757 46.04 -25.69 -10.35
CA THR A 757 45.43 -24.92 -9.26
C THR A 757 44.42 -23.91 -9.84
N ASP A 758 43.65 -23.28 -8.95
CA ASP A 758 42.72 -22.20 -9.29
C ASP A 758 41.70 -22.65 -10.36
N LEU A 759 41.09 -23.79 -10.16
CA LEU A 759 40.05 -24.35 -11.01
C LEU A 759 38.70 -24.10 -10.33
N PRO A 760 37.65 -23.73 -11.09
CA PRO A 760 36.32 -23.63 -10.53
C PRO A 760 35.84 -25.00 -10.06
N ALA A 761 35.27 -25.05 -8.83
CA ALA A 761 34.66 -26.26 -8.32
C ALA A 761 33.45 -26.68 -9.19
N ASN A 762 33.08 -27.96 -9.09
CA ASN A 762 31.93 -28.53 -9.82
C ASN A 762 32.02 -28.43 -11.35
N THR A 763 33.21 -28.18 -11.91
CA THR A 763 33.45 -28.08 -13.34
C THR A 763 34.08 -29.37 -13.86
N LYS A 764 33.60 -29.87 -15.01
CA LYS A 764 34.15 -31.06 -15.65
C LYS A 764 35.43 -30.74 -16.42
N PHE A 765 36.52 -31.41 -16.06
CA PHE A 765 37.75 -31.40 -16.77
C PHE A 765 38.19 -32.78 -17.22
N THR A 766 39.00 -32.85 -18.26
CA THR A 766 39.72 -34.05 -18.69
C THR A 766 41.21 -33.78 -18.56
N VAL A 767 41.93 -34.67 -17.90
CA VAL A 767 43.39 -34.62 -17.84
C VAL A 767 43.97 -35.50 -18.96
N GLU A 768 44.78 -34.89 -19.85
CA GLU A 768 45.41 -35.57 -20.95
C GLU A 768 46.92 -35.73 -20.67
N PHE A 769 47.39 -36.96 -20.81
CA PHE A 769 48.80 -37.32 -20.67
C PHE A 769 49.40 -37.65 -22.02
N PRO A 770 50.73 -37.46 -22.23
CA PRO A 770 51.38 -37.91 -23.44
C PRO A 770 51.31 -39.42 -23.60
N THR A 771 51.12 -39.90 -24.79
CA THR A 771 51.03 -41.33 -25.11
C THR A 771 52.37 -42.05 -24.94
N THR A 772 53.48 -41.32 -24.89
CA THR A 772 54.84 -41.87 -24.64
C THR A 772 55.61 -40.91 -23.73
N VAL A 773 56.39 -41.47 -22.82
CA VAL A 773 57.27 -40.75 -21.91
C VAL A 773 58.65 -41.38 -21.91
N THR A 774 59.73 -40.58 -21.75
CA THR A 774 61.11 -41.07 -21.68
C THR A 774 61.67 -40.82 -20.27
N VAL A 775 62.07 -41.91 -19.57
CA VAL A 775 62.64 -41.85 -18.23
C VAL A 775 64.00 -42.56 -18.26
N ALA A 776 65.05 -41.87 -17.85
CA ALA A 776 66.45 -42.37 -17.86
C ALA A 776 66.85 -43.03 -19.16
N GLY A 777 66.44 -42.46 -20.33
CA GLY A 777 66.78 -42.94 -21.67
C GLY A 777 65.89 -44.08 -22.20
N THR A 778 64.94 -44.58 -21.41
CA THR A 778 63.97 -45.60 -21.84
C THR A 778 62.65 -44.96 -22.17
N THR A 779 62.05 -45.24 -23.34
CA THR A 779 60.74 -44.73 -23.76
C THR A 779 59.68 -45.78 -23.36
N TYR A 780 58.66 -45.31 -22.68
CA TYR A 780 57.45 -46.04 -22.24
C TYR A 780 56.24 -45.53 -23.01
N ALA A 781 55.32 -46.42 -23.38
CA ALA A 781 54.06 -46.15 -24.05
C ALA A 781 52.82 -46.49 -23.20
#